data_130af9caea3d808d495d843c74d00eb6
#
_entry.id   130af9caea3d808d495d843c74d00eb6
#
_cell.length_a   1.000
_cell.length_b   1.000
_cell.length_c   1.000
_cell.angle_alpha   90.00
_cell.angle_beta   90.00
_cell.angle_gamma   90.00
#
_symmetry.space_group_name_H-M   'P 1'
#
loop_
_entity.id
_entity.type
_entity.pdbx_description
1 polymer ?
#
loop_
_entity_poly.entity_id
_entity_poly.type
_entity_poly.pdbx_seq_one_letter_code
_entity_poly.pdbx_strand_id
1 'polypeptide(L)'
;MNKIDKKLHFLLDKVKEECTKVKELSDYELKNKTNEFKRRLAEGETTDDLLPEAFAVCCEADYRVLGMFPYDVQILGGIALHLCYLCEMNTGEGKTLTATMPLYLNGLTGKSSILVTANEYLAIRDAEEMGQVYEFLGLSVKAGVTRDTNEHLNNDQKKEIYAADIVYTTHGSLEFDYLLNNLVHSKEDRFMRELYYVIIDEADSVLLDSASMPLVISGSPRVQSNLYGITDFFVTTLVEDEHYIVEDNKVWLTDKGIEYAQRYFRIENLYSKENFDVLRHVVLALRAHYLMDKDVDYVVTDSGEIVLLDKSTGRKMNGMKLRGGSHQAIEEKERLKLSQEQRSVASITYQNLFNLFPKMSGMSGTIADGKDELLEVYHKQVVVIPPNKPMARKDLPDKYFKTSEEQFDAVIKETVKRHNTGQPVLLIASLISDTEMLSKLLVQENIEHSVLNANNAFWEAEIIKEAGQKNVVTVATSMAGRGTDIRLGSGVKELGGLCVLGIGRMNNTRDERQARGRAGRQGEPGVSIFYTSLEDDVCEILGDDFLEKYIEKDKHISKRRIKKLINKSQKIKSESSVFQRKNAVDYDSVMQRQRTIMYKTRNDLLDGKSLDENYLLSICEDNIKDFVKSNKKLDSYGVHRYVLDNLSYRLQEMDESTKNQKDYLIQYSKMAFNTKKKSLGDRFSEYCRLCTLRALDDGWVEEVDYLQQLQAAISGRSSAQRNLLFEYQREARISFEDMEKSIKKAMIRNILLGEVSFGKDNEMIILYP
;
A
#
# COMPACT_ATOMS: atom_id res chain seq x y z
N MET A 1 -20.09 -2.06 -30.89
CA MET A 1 -19.54 -3.02 -29.90
C MET A 1 -18.11 -3.34 -30.28
N ASN A 2 -17.17 -3.14 -29.36
CA ASN A 2 -15.79 -3.54 -29.56
C ASN A 2 -15.63 -5.08 -29.43
N LYS A 3 -14.43 -5.61 -29.64
CA LYS A 3 -14.17 -7.07 -29.58
C LYS A 3 -14.41 -7.64 -28.17
N ILE A 4 -14.13 -6.86 -27.14
CA ILE A 4 -14.32 -7.24 -25.73
C ILE A 4 -15.81 -7.37 -25.42
N ASP A 5 -16.60 -6.34 -25.75
CA ASP A 5 -18.05 -6.36 -25.53
C ASP A 5 -18.72 -7.58 -26.19
N LYS A 6 -18.31 -7.93 -27.42
CA LYS A 6 -18.83 -9.11 -28.12
C LYS A 6 -18.52 -10.40 -27.37
N LYS A 7 -17.30 -10.55 -26.83
CA LYS A 7 -16.90 -11.73 -26.04
C LYS A 7 -17.72 -11.82 -24.76
N LEU A 8 -17.89 -10.69 -24.05
CA LEU A 8 -18.64 -10.66 -22.80
C LEU A 8 -20.11 -11.05 -23.01
N HIS A 9 -20.79 -10.47 -24.02
CA HIS A 9 -22.17 -10.82 -24.33
C HIS A 9 -22.34 -12.26 -24.79
N PHE A 10 -21.42 -12.79 -25.57
CA PHE A 10 -21.44 -14.20 -25.96
C PHE A 10 -21.36 -15.15 -24.73
N LEU A 11 -20.51 -14.82 -23.76
CA LEU A 11 -20.42 -15.61 -22.52
C LEU A 11 -21.67 -15.42 -21.65
N LEU A 12 -22.22 -14.22 -21.59
CA LEU A 12 -23.48 -13.95 -20.89
C LEU A 12 -24.62 -14.84 -21.44
N ASP A 13 -24.77 -14.91 -22.75
CA ASP A 13 -25.80 -15.75 -23.38
C ASP A 13 -25.65 -17.21 -22.97
N LYS A 14 -24.39 -17.73 -22.97
CA LYS A 14 -24.11 -19.09 -22.50
C LYS A 14 -24.47 -19.31 -21.03
N VAL A 15 -24.12 -18.37 -20.13
CA VAL A 15 -24.50 -18.45 -18.72
C VAL A 15 -26.02 -18.50 -18.57
N LYS A 16 -26.76 -17.69 -19.32
CA LYS A 16 -28.22 -17.68 -19.30
C LYS A 16 -28.83 -19.01 -19.78
N GLU A 17 -28.24 -19.66 -20.78
CA GLU A 17 -28.65 -21.00 -21.21
C GLU A 17 -28.46 -22.02 -20.08
N GLU A 18 -27.32 -21.99 -19.37
CA GLU A 18 -27.06 -22.88 -18.24
C GLU A 18 -27.95 -22.58 -17.04
N CYS A 19 -28.30 -21.30 -16.76
CA CYS A 19 -29.22 -20.93 -15.68
C CYS A 19 -30.59 -21.62 -15.83
N THR A 20 -31.07 -21.84 -17.07
CA THR A 20 -32.35 -22.56 -17.27
C THR A 20 -32.28 -24.02 -16.86
N LYS A 21 -31.12 -24.67 -17.02
CA LYS A 21 -30.90 -26.09 -16.66
C LYS A 21 -30.72 -26.23 -15.14
N VAL A 22 -29.95 -25.35 -14.55
CA VAL A 22 -29.58 -25.39 -13.12
C VAL A 22 -30.80 -25.15 -12.22
N LYS A 23 -31.77 -24.36 -12.67
CA LYS A 23 -33.00 -24.05 -11.92
C LYS A 23 -33.81 -25.29 -11.53
N GLU A 24 -33.73 -26.34 -12.32
CA GLU A 24 -34.46 -27.58 -12.08
C GLU A 24 -33.77 -28.54 -11.08
N LEU A 25 -32.52 -28.26 -10.72
CA LEU A 25 -31.73 -29.07 -9.79
C LEU A 25 -32.24 -28.94 -8.35
N SER A 26 -32.23 -30.04 -7.62
CA SER A 26 -32.42 -30.02 -6.17
C SER A 26 -31.23 -29.37 -5.46
N ASP A 27 -31.37 -28.96 -4.20
CA ASP A 27 -30.27 -28.41 -3.41
C ASP A 27 -29.06 -29.35 -3.30
N TYR A 28 -29.35 -30.66 -3.21
CA TYR A 28 -28.28 -31.67 -3.17
C TYR A 28 -27.50 -31.74 -4.49
N GLU A 29 -28.19 -31.75 -5.62
CA GLU A 29 -27.58 -31.80 -6.93
C GLU A 29 -26.79 -30.50 -7.19
N LEU A 30 -27.34 -29.34 -6.81
CA LEU A 30 -26.67 -28.04 -6.94
C LEU A 30 -25.35 -27.99 -6.14
N LYS A 31 -25.38 -28.43 -4.87
CA LYS A 31 -24.18 -28.56 -4.03
C LYS A 31 -23.14 -29.51 -4.63
N ASN A 32 -23.59 -30.61 -5.21
CA ASN A 32 -22.70 -31.63 -5.78
C ASN A 32 -22.00 -31.16 -7.04
N LYS A 33 -22.51 -30.13 -7.71
CA LYS A 33 -21.83 -29.48 -8.86
C LYS A 33 -20.43 -28.98 -8.51
N THR A 34 -20.21 -28.50 -7.30
CA THR A 34 -18.88 -28.09 -6.80
C THR A 34 -17.88 -29.25 -6.88
N ASN A 35 -18.27 -30.45 -6.44
CA ASN A 35 -17.41 -31.63 -6.51
C ASN A 35 -17.15 -32.06 -7.96
N GLU A 36 -18.16 -31.97 -8.81
CA GLU A 36 -18.02 -32.23 -10.26
C GLU A 36 -17.01 -31.27 -10.90
N PHE A 37 -17.15 -29.97 -10.64
CA PHE A 37 -16.23 -28.96 -11.18
C PHE A 37 -14.79 -29.12 -10.67
N LYS A 38 -14.60 -29.40 -9.37
CA LYS A 38 -13.26 -29.69 -8.81
C LYS A 38 -12.61 -30.90 -9.50
N ARG A 39 -13.39 -31.96 -9.80
CA ARG A 39 -12.92 -33.13 -10.52
C ARG A 39 -12.52 -32.76 -11.97
N ARG A 40 -13.37 -32.04 -12.70
CA ARG A 40 -13.11 -31.63 -14.09
C ARG A 40 -11.86 -30.74 -14.19
N LEU A 41 -11.64 -29.84 -13.22
CA LEU A 41 -10.39 -29.05 -13.12
C LEU A 41 -9.17 -29.95 -12.89
N ALA A 42 -9.29 -31.00 -12.06
CA ALA A 42 -8.20 -31.95 -11.84
C ALA A 42 -7.94 -32.84 -13.08
N GLU A 43 -8.93 -33.07 -13.93
CA GLU A 43 -8.84 -33.76 -15.21
C GLU A 43 -8.27 -32.88 -16.35
N GLY A 44 -8.06 -31.58 -16.09
CA GLY A 44 -7.37 -30.65 -17.01
C GLY A 44 -8.26 -29.64 -17.74
N GLU A 45 -9.56 -29.57 -17.43
CA GLU A 45 -10.39 -28.45 -17.87
C GLU A 45 -9.95 -27.15 -17.21
N THR A 46 -10.23 -26.03 -17.85
CA THR A 46 -9.86 -24.70 -17.34
C THR A 46 -11.04 -24.00 -16.66
N THR A 47 -10.75 -23.00 -15.82
CA THR A 47 -11.81 -22.15 -15.25
C THR A 47 -12.62 -21.41 -16.33
N ASP A 48 -12.02 -21.11 -17.48
CA ASP A 48 -12.72 -20.49 -18.61
C ASP A 48 -13.75 -21.44 -19.26
N ASP A 49 -13.44 -22.75 -19.31
CA ASP A 49 -14.36 -23.77 -19.84
C ASP A 49 -15.56 -23.97 -18.91
N LEU A 50 -15.33 -23.95 -17.59
CA LEU A 50 -16.37 -24.12 -16.57
C LEU A 50 -17.21 -22.85 -16.33
N LEU A 51 -16.78 -21.69 -16.82
CA LEU A 51 -17.39 -20.39 -16.49
C LEU A 51 -18.93 -20.40 -16.68
N PRO A 52 -19.51 -20.84 -17.82
CA PRO A 52 -20.96 -20.74 -17.99
C PRO A 52 -21.73 -21.57 -16.95
N GLU A 53 -21.31 -22.80 -16.70
CA GLU A 53 -21.96 -23.70 -15.76
C GLU A 53 -21.78 -23.24 -14.30
N ALA A 54 -20.55 -22.89 -13.92
CA ALA A 54 -20.25 -22.44 -12.55
C ALA A 54 -20.94 -21.12 -12.20
N PHE A 55 -21.01 -20.18 -13.13
CA PHE A 55 -21.76 -18.94 -12.91
C PHE A 55 -23.26 -19.21 -12.76
N ALA A 56 -23.82 -20.07 -13.58
CA ALA A 56 -25.22 -20.45 -13.46
C ALA A 56 -25.54 -21.09 -12.10
N VAL A 57 -24.68 -22.00 -11.61
CA VAL A 57 -24.78 -22.61 -10.29
C VAL A 57 -24.72 -21.56 -9.18
N CYS A 58 -23.81 -20.59 -9.27
CA CYS A 58 -23.67 -19.50 -8.32
C CYS A 58 -24.91 -18.59 -8.34
N CYS A 59 -25.42 -18.19 -9.51
CA CYS A 59 -26.62 -17.36 -9.63
C CYS A 59 -27.86 -18.03 -9.00
N GLU A 60 -28.03 -19.35 -9.17
CA GLU A 60 -29.11 -20.08 -8.54
C GLU A 60 -28.92 -20.20 -7.02
N ALA A 61 -27.68 -20.36 -6.55
CA ALA A 61 -27.36 -20.34 -5.13
C ALA A 61 -27.62 -18.96 -4.51
N ASP A 62 -27.23 -17.86 -5.17
CA ASP A 62 -27.54 -16.48 -4.76
C ASP A 62 -29.05 -16.29 -4.59
N TYR A 63 -29.83 -16.82 -5.52
CA TYR A 63 -31.29 -16.75 -5.43
C TYR A 63 -31.86 -17.57 -4.25
N ARG A 64 -31.40 -18.83 -4.07
CA ARG A 64 -31.93 -19.70 -3.02
C ARG A 64 -31.55 -19.26 -1.60
N VAL A 65 -30.32 -18.73 -1.46
CA VAL A 65 -29.76 -18.37 -0.14
C VAL A 65 -30.10 -16.93 0.23
N LEU A 66 -29.93 -15.99 -0.71
CA LEU A 66 -30.10 -14.56 -0.45
C LEU A 66 -31.42 -13.99 -0.95
N GLY A 67 -32.20 -14.75 -1.73
CA GLY A 67 -33.40 -14.27 -2.41
C GLY A 67 -33.11 -13.31 -3.56
N MET A 68 -31.87 -13.21 -4.02
CA MET A 68 -31.42 -12.26 -5.04
C MET A 68 -30.85 -12.99 -6.25
N PHE A 69 -31.57 -12.96 -7.38
CA PHE A 69 -31.04 -13.46 -8.64
C PHE A 69 -30.25 -12.33 -9.34
N PRO A 70 -28.97 -12.52 -9.72
CA PRO A 70 -28.17 -11.48 -10.36
C PRO A 70 -28.77 -10.99 -11.69
N TYR A 71 -28.75 -9.68 -11.90
CA TYR A 71 -29.15 -9.07 -13.17
C TYR A 71 -28.11 -9.38 -14.28
N ASP A 72 -28.54 -9.31 -15.53
CA ASP A 72 -27.65 -9.52 -16.70
C ASP A 72 -26.39 -8.64 -16.65
N VAL A 73 -26.50 -7.40 -16.18
CA VAL A 73 -25.36 -6.47 -16.02
C VAL A 73 -24.40 -6.92 -14.91
N GLN A 74 -24.90 -7.55 -13.86
CA GLN A 74 -24.08 -8.11 -12.78
C GLN A 74 -23.33 -9.37 -13.24
N ILE A 75 -24.01 -10.25 -13.97
CA ILE A 75 -23.37 -11.42 -14.60
C ILE A 75 -22.29 -10.96 -15.59
N LEU A 76 -22.58 -9.94 -16.39
CA LEU A 76 -21.61 -9.35 -17.34
C LEU A 76 -20.38 -8.79 -16.59
N GLY A 77 -20.59 -8.10 -15.48
CA GLY A 77 -19.54 -7.63 -14.58
C GLY A 77 -18.70 -8.78 -14.01
N GLY A 78 -19.36 -9.83 -13.52
CA GLY A 78 -18.69 -11.04 -13.00
C GLY A 78 -17.82 -11.73 -14.07
N ILE A 79 -18.30 -11.85 -15.31
CA ILE A 79 -17.53 -12.38 -16.44
C ILE A 79 -16.30 -11.51 -16.72
N ALA A 80 -16.47 -10.19 -16.72
CA ALA A 80 -15.35 -9.27 -16.93
C ALA A 80 -14.30 -9.36 -15.80
N LEU A 81 -14.72 -9.49 -14.53
CA LEU A 81 -13.84 -9.74 -13.39
C LEU A 81 -13.07 -11.04 -13.52
N HIS A 82 -13.72 -12.15 -13.90
CA HIS A 82 -13.03 -13.42 -14.12
C HIS A 82 -11.98 -13.35 -15.24
N LEU A 83 -12.28 -12.59 -16.30
CA LEU A 83 -11.35 -12.33 -17.41
C LEU A 83 -10.27 -11.29 -17.09
N CYS A 84 -10.13 -10.91 -15.82
CA CYS A 84 -9.10 -9.99 -15.32
C CYS A 84 -9.20 -8.56 -15.85
N TYR A 85 -10.39 -8.06 -16.12
CA TYR A 85 -10.65 -6.66 -16.42
C TYR A 85 -10.92 -5.87 -15.13
N LEU A 86 -10.71 -4.55 -15.19
CA LEU A 86 -11.21 -3.60 -14.21
C LEU A 86 -12.58 -3.10 -14.66
N CYS A 87 -13.60 -3.24 -13.81
CA CYS A 87 -14.98 -2.95 -14.17
C CYS A 87 -15.43 -1.60 -13.59
N GLU A 88 -15.87 -0.67 -14.43
CA GLU A 88 -16.67 0.45 -13.95
C GLU A 88 -18.12 0.02 -13.86
N MET A 89 -18.63 -0.11 -12.64
CA MET A 89 -20.04 -0.33 -12.32
C MET A 89 -20.52 0.77 -11.40
N ASN A 90 -21.59 1.46 -11.74
CA ASN A 90 -22.09 2.55 -10.93
C ASN A 90 -22.32 2.13 -9.46
N THR A 91 -22.17 3.09 -8.56
CA THR A 91 -22.46 2.87 -7.13
C THR A 91 -23.92 2.46 -6.97
N GLY A 92 -24.16 1.40 -6.18
CA GLY A 92 -25.51 0.85 -5.96
C GLY A 92 -25.97 -0.18 -6.99
N GLU A 93 -25.18 -0.56 -8.00
CA GLU A 93 -25.51 -1.62 -8.98
C GLU A 93 -25.30 -3.05 -8.45
N GLY A 94 -24.93 -3.22 -7.18
CA GLY A 94 -24.78 -4.54 -6.54
C GLY A 94 -23.44 -5.21 -6.86
N LYS A 95 -22.34 -4.46 -6.79
CA LYS A 95 -20.97 -4.98 -6.96
C LYS A 95 -20.65 -6.19 -6.07
N THR A 96 -21.13 -6.20 -4.83
CA THR A 96 -20.94 -7.30 -3.88
C THR A 96 -21.50 -8.63 -4.41
N LEU A 97 -22.71 -8.61 -4.96
CA LEU A 97 -23.32 -9.79 -5.59
C LEU A 97 -22.60 -10.17 -6.90
N THR A 98 -22.13 -9.19 -7.66
CA THR A 98 -21.35 -9.43 -8.90
C THR A 98 -20.08 -10.22 -8.63
N ALA A 99 -19.44 -10.02 -7.48
CA ALA A 99 -18.20 -10.68 -7.10
C ALA A 99 -18.40 -12.15 -6.70
N THR A 100 -19.61 -12.59 -6.35
CA THR A 100 -19.86 -13.98 -5.88
C THR A 100 -19.48 -15.00 -6.95
N MET A 101 -19.90 -14.78 -8.18
CA MET A 101 -19.68 -15.71 -9.30
C MET A 101 -18.19 -15.95 -9.62
N PRO A 102 -17.35 -14.92 -9.86
CA PRO A 102 -15.94 -15.14 -10.14
C PRO A 102 -15.15 -15.64 -8.92
N LEU A 103 -15.52 -15.27 -7.68
CA LEU A 103 -14.89 -15.82 -6.48
C LEU A 103 -15.20 -17.31 -6.33
N TYR A 104 -16.46 -17.73 -6.52
CA TYR A 104 -16.84 -19.14 -6.52
C TYR A 104 -16.02 -19.93 -7.54
N LEU A 105 -16.03 -19.50 -8.81
CA LEU A 105 -15.33 -20.20 -9.89
C LEU A 105 -13.81 -20.32 -9.63
N ASN A 106 -13.16 -19.26 -9.16
CA ASN A 106 -11.72 -19.33 -8.89
C ASN A 106 -11.41 -20.05 -7.56
N GLY A 107 -12.32 -20.05 -6.57
CA GLY A 107 -12.23 -20.85 -5.35
C GLY A 107 -12.24 -22.36 -5.60
N LEU A 108 -12.88 -22.83 -6.67
CA LEU A 108 -12.88 -24.24 -7.08
C LEU A 108 -11.48 -24.80 -7.35
N THR A 109 -10.52 -23.93 -7.70
CA THR A 109 -9.15 -24.35 -8.03
C THR A 109 -8.33 -24.85 -6.84
N GLY A 110 -8.80 -24.64 -5.61
CA GLY A 110 -8.03 -24.91 -4.39
C GLY A 110 -6.87 -23.96 -4.15
N LYS A 111 -6.69 -22.95 -5.02
CA LYS A 111 -5.73 -21.85 -4.85
C LYS A 111 -6.39 -20.68 -4.11
N SER A 112 -5.58 -19.67 -3.73
CA SER A 112 -6.14 -18.49 -3.04
C SER A 112 -7.09 -17.70 -3.94
N SER A 113 -8.31 -17.44 -3.45
CA SER A 113 -9.28 -16.53 -4.07
C SER A 113 -9.62 -15.45 -3.05
N ILE A 114 -9.20 -14.20 -3.31
CA ILE A 114 -9.23 -13.13 -2.31
C ILE A 114 -10.08 -11.96 -2.84
N LEU A 115 -10.97 -11.44 -2.00
CA LEU A 115 -11.61 -10.15 -2.22
C LEU A 115 -11.02 -9.13 -1.26
N VAL A 116 -10.57 -8.02 -1.83
CA VAL A 116 -10.00 -6.89 -1.10
C VAL A 116 -10.98 -5.73 -1.11
N THR A 117 -11.27 -5.18 0.06
CA THR A 117 -12.17 -4.03 0.22
C THR A 117 -11.49 -2.89 0.99
N ALA A 118 -12.18 -1.76 1.13
CA ALA A 118 -11.61 -0.52 1.64
C ALA A 118 -11.42 -0.50 3.18
N ASN A 119 -12.26 -1.24 3.93
CA ASN A 119 -12.20 -1.26 5.41
C ASN A 119 -12.66 -2.59 5.99
N GLU A 120 -12.38 -2.79 7.29
CA GLU A 120 -12.65 -4.02 8.03
C GLU A 120 -14.14 -4.35 8.12
N TYR A 121 -14.97 -3.32 8.32
CA TYR A 121 -16.42 -3.49 8.39
C TYR A 121 -16.99 -4.14 7.12
N LEU A 122 -16.58 -3.63 5.95
CA LEU A 122 -17.02 -4.17 4.67
C LEU A 122 -16.52 -5.60 4.46
N ALA A 123 -15.26 -5.88 4.81
CA ALA A 123 -14.69 -7.21 4.67
C ALA A 123 -15.44 -8.25 5.51
N ILE A 124 -15.78 -7.92 6.75
CA ILE A 124 -16.52 -8.81 7.66
C ILE A 124 -17.95 -8.96 7.20
N ARG A 125 -18.64 -7.85 6.90
CA ARG A 125 -20.03 -7.88 6.43
C ARG A 125 -20.19 -8.74 5.18
N ASP A 126 -19.34 -8.49 4.17
CA ASP A 126 -19.44 -9.18 2.88
C ASP A 126 -19.04 -10.66 3.01
N ALA A 127 -18.10 -11.01 3.90
CA ALA A 127 -17.78 -12.38 4.22
C ALA A 127 -18.95 -13.09 4.92
N GLU A 128 -19.67 -12.41 5.84
CA GLU A 128 -20.82 -12.96 6.54
C GLU A 128 -22.06 -13.10 5.64
N GLU A 129 -22.34 -12.07 4.81
CA GLU A 129 -23.52 -12.04 3.94
C GLU A 129 -23.35 -12.95 2.72
N MET A 130 -22.27 -12.81 1.96
CA MET A 130 -22.02 -13.59 0.74
C MET A 130 -21.44 -14.97 1.06
N GLY A 131 -20.80 -15.13 2.21
CA GLY A 131 -20.27 -16.40 2.69
C GLY A 131 -21.28 -17.52 2.73
N GLN A 132 -22.53 -17.19 3.08
CA GLN A 132 -23.63 -18.16 3.09
C GLN A 132 -23.83 -18.87 1.74
N VAL A 133 -23.60 -18.18 0.62
CA VAL A 133 -23.71 -18.74 -0.73
C VAL A 133 -22.58 -19.74 -0.98
N TYR A 134 -21.35 -19.37 -0.62
CA TYR A 134 -20.19 -20.26 -0.83
C TYR A 134 -20.27 -21.50 0.07
N GLU A 135 -20.66 -21.33 1.33
CA GLU A 135 -20.86 -22.44 2.27
C GLU A 135 -21.98 -23.36 1.81
N PHE A 136 -23.08 -22.81 1.29
CA PHE A 136 -24.15 -23.60 0.67
C PHE A 136 -23.61 -24.44 -0.50
N LEU A 137 -22.72 -23.89 -1.31
CA LEU A 137 -22.08 -24.60 -2.41
C LEU A 137 -20.89 -25.48 -1.99
N GLY A 138 -20.51 -25.50 -0.71
CA GLY A 138 -19.47 -26.37 -0.15
C GLY A 138 -18.04 -25.80 -0.29
N LEU A 139 -17.89 -24.49 -0.37
CA LEU A 139 -16.59 -23.79 -0.24
C LEU A 139 -16.51 -23.09 1.11
N SER A 140 -15.30 -23.04 1.66
CA SER A 140 -15.00 -22.33 2.90
C SER A 140 -14.71 -20.84 2.63
N VAL A 141 -15.20 -19.99 3.55
CA VAL A 141 -14.98 -18.54 3.51
C VAL A 141 -14.56 -18.01 4.88
N LYS A 142 -13.62 -17.05 4.89
CA LYS A 142 -13.16 -16.40 6.12
C LYS A 142 -12.91 -14.90 5.86
N ALA A 143 -13.10 -14.10 6.94
CA ALA A 143 -12.62 -12.72 6.96
C ALA A 143 -11.18 -12.68 7.48
N GLY A 144 -10.29 -11.97 6.78
CA GLY A 144 -8.88 -11.78 7.13
C GLY A 144 -8.65 -10.59 8.06
N VAL A 145 -9.68 -10.12 8.74
CA VAL A 145 -9.67 -8.97 9.64
C VAL A 145 -10.57 -9.22 10.85
N THR A 146 -10.37 -8.49 11.95
CA THR A 146 -11.18 -8.57 13.17
C THR A 146 -12.05 -7.34 13.34
N ARG A 147 -13.13 -7.44 14.14
CA ARG A 147 -13.99 -6.30 14.50
C ARG A 147 -13.28 -5.32 15.45
N ASP A 148 -12.43 -5.84 16.30
CA ASP A 148 -11.62 -5.03 17.23
C ASP A 148 -10.26 -4.72 16.58
N THR A 149 -10.06 -3.46 16.24
CA THR A 149 -8.80 -3.00 15.63
C THR A 149 -7.57 -3.15 16.55
N ASN A 150 -7.76 -3.39 17.83
CA ASN A 150 -6.69 -3.65 18.80
C ASN A 150 -6.33 -5.15 18.89
N GLU A 151 -7.16 -6.02 18.33
CA GLU A 151 -6.92 -7.47 18.34
C GLU A 151 -6.02 -7.85 17.15
N HIS A 152 -4.82 -8.34 17.44
CA HIS A 152 -3.91 -8.85 16.42
C HIS A 152 -4.07 -10.36 16.25
N LEU A 153 -4.38 -10.78 15.02
CA LEU A 153 -4.43 -12.17 14.63
C LEU A 153 -3.05 -12.82 14.79
N ASN A 154 -2.99 -13.94 15.51
CA ASN A 154 -1.76 -14.73 15.61
C ASN A 154 -1.55 -15.60 14.35
N ASN A 155 -0.37 -16.24 14.24
CA ASN A 155 -0.01 -17.03 13.06
C ASN A 155 -0.96 -18.22 12.83
N ASP A 156 -1.46 -18.87 13.86
CA ASP A 156 -2.37 -20.02 13.70
C ASP A 156 -3.74 -19.58 13.20
N GLN A 157 -4.26 -18.46 13.70
CA GLN A 157 -5.49 -17.85 13.18
C GLN A 157 -5.33 -17.44 11.72
N LYS A 158 -4.19 -16.83 11.35
CA LYS A 158 -3.89 -16.48 9.96
C LYS A 158 -3.79 -17.71 9.07
N LYS A 159 -3.18 -18.81 9.52
CA LYS A 159 -3.17 -20.08 8.79
C LYS A 159 -4.58 -20.59 8.50
N GLU A 160 -5.45 -20.56 9.51
CA GLU A 160 -6.84 -20.98 9.34
C GLU A 160 -7.58 -20.10 8.33
N ILE A 161 -7.38 -18.77 8.38
CA ILE A 161 -7.98 -17.81 7.46
C ILE A 161 -7.53 -18.07 6.03
N TYR A 162 -6.22 -18.09 5.79
CA TYR A 162 -5.68 -18.29 4.45
C TYR A 162 -5.79 -19.73 3.94
N ALA A 163 -6.17 -20.69 4.80
CA ALA A 163 -6.56 -22.03 4.38
C ALA A 163 -7.95 -22.07 3.74
N ALA A 164 -8.81 -21.08 3.95
CA ALA A 164 -10.14 -21.03 3.33
C ALA A 164 -10.04 -20.90 1.79
N ASP A 165 -11.08 -21.39 1.09
CA ASP A 165 -11.15 -21.30 -0.37
C ASP A 165 -11.29 -19.84 -0.83
N ILE A 166 -12.03 -19.02 -0.06
CA ILE A 166 -12.27 -17.61 -0.33
C ILE A 166 -11.96 -16.79 0.93
N VAL A 167 -11.22 -15.69 0.76
CA VAL A 167 -10.85 -14.78 1.85
C VAL A 167 -11.29 -13.35 1.51
N TYR A 168 -12.01 -12.72 2.43
CA TYR A 168 -12.34 -11.31 2.39
C TYR A 168 -11.41 -10.55 3.32
N THR A 169 -10.72 -9.51 2.83
CA THR A 169 -9.76 -8.76 3.65
C THR A 169 -9.66 -7.30 3.20
N THR A 170 -8.87 -6.50 3.91
CA THR A 170 -8.55 -5.14 3.46
C THR A 170 -7.23 -5.12 2.66
N HIS A 171 -7.06 -4.07 1.86
CA HIS A 171 -5.81 -3.88 1.12
C HIS A 171 -4.59 -3.77 2.04
N GLY A 172 -4.73 -3.04 3.17
CA GLY A 172 -3.66 -2.88 4.15
C GLY A 172 -3.32 -4.18 4.86
N SER A 173 -4.34 -4.96 5.29
CA SER A 173 -4.12 -6.25 5.95
C SER A 173 -3.45 -7.26 5.02
N LEU A 174 -3.88 -7.33 3.76
CA LEU A 174 -3.27 -8.22 2.77
C LEU A 174 -1.79 -7.87 2.52
N GLU A 175 -1.47 -6.58 2.40
CA GLU A 175 -0.12 -6.10 2.18
C GLU A 175 0.79 -6.40 3.37
N PHE A 176 0.28 -6.15 4.58
CA PHE A 176 0.98 -6.44 5.83
C PHE A 176 1.21 -7.95 6.00
N ASP A 177 0.19 -8.77 5.75
CA ASP A 177 0.27 -10.22 5.84
C ASP A 177 1.24 -10.81 4.81
N TYR A 178 1.26 -10.28 3.60
CA TYR A 178 2.23 -10.69 2.58
C TYR A 178 3.68 -10.44 3.05
N LEU A 179 3.95 -9.27 3.61
CA LEU A 179 5.29 -8.96 4.10
C LEU A 179 5.67 -9.85 5.30
N LEU A 180 4.77 -10.03 6.27
CA LEU A 180 5.01 -10.90 7.43
C LEU A 180 5.22 -12.36 7.03
N ASN A 181 4.42 -12.88 6.10
CA ASN A 181 4.56 -14.25 5.60
C ASN A 181 5.92 -14.51 4.95
N ASN A 182 6.56 -13.47 4.40
CA ASN A 182 7.90 -13.57 3.84
C ASN A 182 9.03 -13.30 4.84
N LEU A 183 8.71 -12.94 6.08
CA LEU A 183 9.68 -12.75 7.18
C LEU A 183 9.76 -13.95 8.14
N VAL A 184 8.90 -14.96 7.98
CA VAL A 184 8.90 -16.15 8.86
C VAL A 184 10.20 -16.94 8.75
N HIS A 185 10.63 -17.58 9.85
CA HIS A 185 11.91 -18.29 9.93
C HIS A 185 11.82 -19.78 9.57
N SER A 186 10.62 -20.34 9.54
CA SER A 186 10.38 -21.74 9.18
C SER A 186 9.31 -21.88 8.11
N LYS A 187 9.26 -23.02 7.41
CA LYS A 187 8.22 -23.33 6.44
C LYS A 187 6.86 -23.47 7.12
N GLU A 188 6.88 -24.03 8.31
CA GLU A 188 5.70 -24.29 9.14
C GLU A 188 5.03 -23.01 9.60
N ASP A 189 5.76 -21.91 9.72
CA ASP A 189 5.25 -20.61 10.12
C ASP A 189 4.60 -19.84 8.98
N ARG A 190 4.76 -20.28 7.73
CA ARG A 190 4.06 -19.68 6.60
C ARG A 190 2.55 -19.89 6.75
N PHE A 191 1.82 -18.83 6.55
CA PHE A 191 0.35 -18.86 6.68
C PHE A 191 -0.38 -18.55 5.38
N MET A 192 0.24 -17.86 4.41
CA MET A 192 -0.40 -17.58 3.13
C MET A 192 -0.15 -18.71 2.12
N ARG A 193 -1.18 -19.02 1.34
CA ARG A 193 -1.06 -19.85 0.13
C ARG A 193 -0.43 -19.04 -1.01
N GLU A 194 -0.09 -19.72 -2.10
CA GLU A 194 0.33 -19.07 -3.35
C GLU A 194 -0.76 -18.07 -3.81
N LEU A 195 -0.35 -16.84 -4.12
CA LEU A 195 -1.24 -15.81 -4.65
C LEU A 195 -1.74 -16.22 -6.03
N TYR A 196 -3.06 -16.22 -6.22
CA TYR A 196 -3.64 -16.67 -7.49
C TYR A 196 -4.66 -15.69 -8.06
N TYR A 197 -5.80 -15.50 -7.38
CA TYR A 197 -6.87 -14.63 -7.86
C TYR A 197 -7.23 -13.57 -6.84
N VAL A 198 -7.36 -12.32 -7.28
CA VAL A 198 -7.80 -11.21 -6.43
C VAL A 198 -8.83 -10.34 -7.15
N ILE A 199 -9.90 -10.01 -6.44
CA ILE A 199 -10.83 -8.94 -6.80
C ILE A 199 -10.62 -7.77 -5.85
N ILE A 200 -10.47 -6.57 -6.40
CA ILE A 200 -10.33 -5.34 -5.63
C ILE A 200 -11.64 -4.57 -5.73
N ASP A 201 -12.40 -4.52 -4.62
CA ASP A 201 -13.55 -3.64 -4.53
C ASP A 201 -13.13 -2.20 -4.22
N GLU A 202 -13.88 -1.23 -4.70
CA GLU A 202 -13.51 0.18 -4.70
C GLU A 202 -12.09 0.39 -5.28
N ALA A 203 -11.82 -0.26 -6.42
CA ALA A 203 -10.48 -0.35 -7.02
C ALA A 203 -9.84 1.00 -7.35
N ASP A 204 -10.60 2.04 -7.59
CA ASP A 204 -10.09 3.41 -7.75
C ASP A 204 -9.44 3.94 -6.46
N SER A 205 -10.02 3.66 -5.29
CA SER A 205 -9.42 4.02 -4.01
C SER A 205 -8.11 3.28 -3.76
N VAL A 206 -8.15 1.97 -3.93
CA VAL A 206 -7.00 1.12 -3.60
C VAL A 206 -5.86 1.31 -4.60
N LEU A 207 -6.16 1.27 -5.91
CA LEU A 207 -5.14 1.29 -6.96
C LEU A 207 -4.65 2.68 -7.34
N LEU A 208 -5.44 3.73 -7.06
CA LEU A 208 -5.08 5.10 -7.41
C LEU A 208 -4.90 5.99 -6.19
N ASP A 209 -5.86 6.06 -5.25
CA ASP A 209 -5.79 7.04 -4.17
C ASP A 209 -4.83 6.60 -3.05
N SER A 210 -4.89 5.35 -2.60
CA SER A 210 -4.01 4.80 -1.55
C SER A 210 -2.61 4.41 -2.06
N ALA A 211 -2.42 4.33 -3.37
CA ALA A 211 -1.20 3.79 -3.99
C ALA A 211 -0.03 4.79 -4.10
N SER A 212 -0.05 5.88 -3.33
CA SER A 212 0.99 6.93 -3.37
C SER A 212 2.22 6.61 -2.51
N MET A 213 2.11 5.73 -1.52
CA MET A 213 3.18 5.38 -0.59
C MET A 213 3.28 3.86 -0.40
N PRO A 214 4.51 3.30 -0.24
CA PRO A 214 4.68 1.90 0.12
C PRO A 214 4.31 1.66 1.59
N LEU A 215 3.82 0.46 1.89
CA LEU A 215 3.80 -0.05 3.27
C LEU A 215 5.24 -0.40 3.69
N VAL A 216 5.58 -0.11 4.93
CA VAL A 216 6.90 -0.41 5.51
C VAL A 216 6.72 -1.05 6.87
N ILE A 217 7.32 -2.23 7.04
CA ILE A 217 7.46 -2.86 8.36
C ILE A 217 8.74 -2.35 9.01
N SER A 218 8.60 -1.78 10.19
CA SER A 218 9.70 -1.31 11.02
C SER A 218 10.15 -2.42 11.98
N GLY A 219 11.46 -2.54 12.17
CA GLY A 219 12.09 -3.52 13.07
C GLY A 219 12.84 -2.87 14.21
N SER A 220 13.89 -3.56 14.68
CA SER A 220 14.72 -3.10 15.79
C SER A 220 15.32 -1.73 15.53
N PRO A 221 15.48 -0.90 16.59
CA PRO A 221 16.04 0.43 16.48
C PRO A 221 17.49 0.40 16.01
N ARG A 222 17.90 1.47 15.31
CA ARG A 222 19.29 1.70 14.94
C ARG A 222 20.10 2.19 16.14
N VAL A 223 21.41 2.02 16.03
CA VAL A 223 22.35 2.73 16.91
C VAL A 223 22.20 4.23 16.61
N GLN A 224 21.98 5.02 17.66
CA GLN A 224 21.78 6.47 17.53
C GLN A 224 23.03 7.12 16.95
N SER A 225 22.85 7.93 15.90
CA SER A 225 23.93 8.65 15.24
C SER A 225 24.19 9.99 15.92
N ASN A 226 25.46 10.31 16.15
CA ASN A 226 25.88 11.64 16.64
C ASN A 226 25.83 12.70 15.52
N LEU A 227 25.54 12.30 14.27
CA LEU A 227 25.51 13.21 13.14
C LEU A 227 24.34 14.17 13.17
N TYR A 228 23.23 13.84 13.86
CA TYR A 228 22.07 14.72 13.95
C TYR A 228 22.46 16.11 14.47
N GLY A 229 23.12 16.19 15.65
CA GLY A 229 23.54 17.46 16.22
C GLY A 229 24.60 18.21 15.40
N ILE A 230 25.55 17.46 14.79
CA ILE A 230 26.60 18.07 13.98
C ILE A 230 26.02 18.66 12.70
N THR A 231 25.08 17.97 12.05
CA THR A 231 24.46 18.44 10.81
C THR A 231 23.40 19.51 11.06
N ASP A 232 22.70 19.46 12.18
CA ASP A 232 21.80 20.53 12.61
C ASP A 232 22.58 21.85 12.75
N PHE A 233 23.66 21.83 13.52
CA PHE A 233 24.50 23.01 13.68
C PHE A 233 25.10 23.48 12.32
N PHE A 234 25.56 22.56 11.47
CA PHE A 234 26.06 22.91 10.15
C PHE A 234 25.02 23.66 9.32
N VAL A 235 23.78 23.17 9.26
CA VAL A 235 22.71 23.76 8.47
C VAL A 235 22.37 25.18 8.93
N THR A 236 22.43 25.47 10.24
CA THR A 236 22.21 26.83 10.75
C THR A 236 23.29 27.84 10.28
N THR A 237 24.44 27.39 9.79
CA THR A 237 25.51 28.26 9.25
C THR A 237 25.35 28.56 7.76
N LEU A 238 24.40 27.97 7.08
CA LEU A 238 24.18 28.13 5.64
C LEU A 238 23.43 29.43 5.35
N VAL A 239 23.69 29.99 4.16
CA VAL A 239 23.01 31.17 3.64
C VAL A 239 22.20 30.81 2.42
N GLU A 240 20.93 31.22 2.42
CA GLU A 240 20.01 31.02 1.29
C GLU A 240 20.53 31.68 0.02
N ASP A 241 20.20 31.14 -1.15
CA ASP A 241 20.65 31.50 -2.47
C ASP A 241 22.18 31.38 -2.72
N GLU A 242 23.00 31.27 -1.67
CA GLU A 242 24.42 31.03 -1.77
C GLU A 242 24.82 29.57 -1.55
N HIS A 243 24.35 28.96 -0.43
CA HIS A 243 24.71 27.62 -0.02
C HIS A 243 23.59 26.60 -0.25
N TYR A 244 22.34 27.03 -0.22
CA TYR A 244 21.17 26.20 -0.49
C TYR A 244 20.07 26.98 -1.21
N ILE A 245 19.18 26.27 -1.87
CA ILE A 245 18.01 26.82 -2.57
C ILE A 245 16.77 26.10 -2.05
N VAL A 246 15.69 26.87 -1.83
CA VAL A 246 14.34 26.35 -1.51
C VAL A 246 13.41 26.72 -2.67
N GLU A 247 12.79 25.70 -3.31
CA GLU A 247 11.79 25.89 -4.37
C GLU A 247 10.72 24.80 -4.27
N ASP A 248 9.47 25.15 -4.42
CA ASP A 248 8.34 24.24 -4.55
C ASP A 248 8.36 23.08 -3.52
N ASN A 249 8.56 23.38 -2.24
CA ASN A 249 8.63 22.39 -1.17
C ASN A 249 9.81 21.40 -1.30
N LYS A 250 10.91 21.84 -1.91
CA LYS A 250 12.20 21.13 -2.00
C LYS A 250 13.32 22.03 -1.54
N VAL A 251 14.34 21.42 -0.93
CA VAL A 251 15.58 22.10 -0.52
C VAL A 251 16.77 21.27 -0.92
N TRP A 252 17.82 21.93 -1.46
CA TRP A 252 19.08 21.28 -1.85
C TRP A 252 20.26 22.23 -1.74
N LEU A 253 21.45 21.65 -1.59
CA LEU A 253 22.71 22.42 -1.58
C LEU A 253 23.09 22.91 -3.00
N THR A 254 23.59 24.13 -3.10
CA THR A 254 24.29 24.63 -4.30
C THR A 254 25.69 24.03 -4.40
N ASP A 255 26.37 24.22 -5.51
CA ASP A 255 27.78 23.81 -5.65
C ASP A 255 28.67 24.41 -4.55
N LYS A 256 28.45 25.68 -4.17
CA LYS A 256 29.17 26.35 -3.06
C LYS A 256 28.80 25.69 -1.70
N GLY A 257 27.52 25.32 -1.51
CA GLY A 257 27.08 24.62 -0.32
C GLY A 257 27.71 23.24 -0.19
N ILE A 258 27.87 22.52 -1.30
CA ILE A 258 28.56 21.24 -1.35
C ILE A 258 30.04 21.40 -0.98
N GLU A 259 30.74 22.37 -1.57
CA GLU A 259 32.13 22.65 -1.22
C GLU A 259 32.28 23.07 0.26
N TYR A 260 31.34 23.83 0.77
CA TYR A 260 31.32 24.24 2.18
C TYR A 260 31.10 23.05 3.09
N ALA A 261 30.17 22.14 2.78
CA ALA A 261 29.95 20.90 3.52
C ALA A 261 31.20 20.00 3.51
N GLN A 262 31.85 19.82 2.36
CA GLN A 262 33.08 19.03 2.23
C GLN A 262 34.20 19.58 3.13
N ARG A 263 34.37 20.88 3.19
CA ARG A 263 35.36 21.55 4.08
C ARG A 263 34.99 21.38 5.56
N TYR A 264 33.71 21.56 5.90
CA TYR A 264 33.23 21.47 7.28
C TYR A 264 33.43 20.07 7.85
N PHE A 265 33.00 19.03 7.10
CA PHE A 265 33.11 17.64 7.51
C PHE A 265 34.48 17.02 7.21
N ARG A 266 35.41 17.75 6.60
CA ARG A 266 36.76 17.29 6.19
C ARG A 266 36.72 16.04 5.29
N ILE A 267 35.87 16.03 4.31
CA ILE A 267 35.67 14.96 3.34
C ILE A 267 35.97 15.45 1.94
N GLU A 268 36.46 14.58 1.05
CA GLU A 268 36.82 14.98 -0.33
C GLU A 268 35.60 15.04 -1.25
N ASN A 269 34.64 14.11 -1.06
CA ASN A 269 33.43 14.02 -1.87
C ASN A 269 32.22 13.67 -1.01
N LEU A 270 31.28 14.62 -0.85
CA LEU A 270 30.06 14.44 -0.08
C LEU A 270 29.16 13.31 -0.62
N TYR A 271 29.22 13.05 -1.94
CA TYR A 271 28.38 12.06 -2.62
C TYR A 271 29.06 10.68 -2.75
N SER A 272 30.22 10.46 -2.14
CA SER A 272 30.83 9.14 -2.13
C SER A 272 30.06 8.19 -1.19
N LYS A 273 30.10 6.89 -1.47
CA LYS A 273 29.46 5.85 -0.65
C LYS A 273 29.91 5.91 0.82
N GLU A 274 31.17 6.22 1.06
CA GLU A 274 31.75 6.31 2.40
C GLU A 274 31.17 7.46 3.23
N ASN A 275 30.72 8.52 2.58
CA ASN A 275 30.15 9.72 3.21
C ASN A 275 28.61 9.77 3.13
N PHE A 276 27.99 8.63 2.79
CA PHE A 276 26.53 8.55 2.63
C PHE A 276 25.77 8.99 3.89
N ASP A 277 26.21 8.59 5.07
CA ASP A 277 25.59 8.98 6.33
C ASP A 277 25.64 10.48 6.57
N VAL A 278 26.77 11.13 6.23
CA VAL A 278 26.90 12.59 6.34
C VAL A 278 25.94 13.29 5.39
N LEU A 279 25.92 12.89 4.12
CA LEU A 279 25.00 13.43 3.13
C LEU A 279 23.54 13.30 3.57
N ARG A 280 23.16 12.08 4.03
CA ARG A 280 21.81 11.80 4.51
C ARG A 280 21.41 12.75 5.64
N HIS A 281 22.23 12.88 6.67
CA HIS A 281 21.91 13.74 7.82
C HIS A 281 21.88 15.24 7.45
N VAL A 282 22.74 15.67 6.52
CA VAL A 282 22.69 17.05 6.00
C VAL A 282 21.35 17.31 5.27
N VAL A 283 20.91 16.37 4.43
CA VAL A 283 19.60 16.49 3.73
C VAL A 283 18.44 16.49 4.72
N LEU A 284 18.49 15.63 5.74
CA LEU A 284 17.45 15.59 6.78
C LEU A 284 17.39 16.89 7.59
N ALA A 285 18.53 17.44 7.98
CA ALA A 285 18.60 18.70 8.69
C ALA A 285 18.10 19.87 7.84
N LEU A 286 18.50 19.95 6.54
CA LEU A 286 17.99 20.96 5.61
C LEU A 286 16.46 20.91 5.52
N ARG A 287 15.89 19.71 5.36
CA ARG A 287 14.43 19.55 5.26
C ARG A 287 13.74 19.92 6.58
N ALA A 288 14.31 19.55 7.72
CA ALA A 288 13.74 19.90 9.02
C ALA A 288 13.72 21.42 9.25
N HIS A 289 14.79 22.14 8.86
CA HIS A 289 14.88 23.56 9.07
C HIS A 289 14.05 24.39 8.09
N TYR A 290 13.99 24.00 6.82
CA TYR A 290 13.47 24.86 5.74
C TYR A 290 12.18 24.37 5.09
N LEU A 291 11.71 23.16 5.40
CA LEU A 291 10.47 22.62 4.85
C LEU A 291 9.44 22.19 5.94
N MET A 292 9.80 22.30 7.23
CA MET A 292 8.94 21.87 8.33
C MET A 292 8.81 22.98 9.35
N ASP A 293 7.64 23.58 9.44
CA ASP A 293 7.36 24.71 10.33
C ASP A 293 6.63 24.28 11.60
N LYS A 294 7.11 24.79 12.71
CA LYS A 294 6.47 24.63 14.02
C LYS A 294 5.09 25.29 13.99
N ASP A 295 4.13 24.68 14.66
CA ASP A 295 2.72 25.09 14.74
C ASP A 295 1.96 25.05 13.39
N VAL A 296 2.61 24.62 12.32
CA VAL A 296 2.02 24.36 10.99
C VAL A 296 2.11 22.89 10.63
N ASP A 297 3.31 22.30 10.65
CA ASP A 297 3.55 20.90 10.31
C ASP A 297 3.61 20.00 11.55
N TYR A 298 4.04 20.56 12.68
CA TYR A 298 4.15 19.82 13.94
C TYR A 298 4.03 20.78 15.14
N VAL A 299 3.73 20.19 16.31
CA VAL A 299 3.78 20.88 17.61
C VAL A 299 4.71 20.16 18.55
N VAL A 300 5.31 20.90 19.47
CA VAL A 300 6.05 20.35 20.61
C VAL A 300 5.09 20.28 21.79
N THR A 301 4.93 19.10 22.37
CA THR A 301 4.08 18.90 23.57
C THR A 301 4.80 19.32 24.83
N ASP A 302 4.06 19.50 25.93
CA ASP A 302 4.64 19.79 27.25
C ASP A 302 5.56 18.67 27.77
N SER A 303 5.38 17.44 27.26
CA SER A 303 6.26 16.29 27.53
C SER A 303 7.56 16.30 26.71
N GLY A 304 7.75 17.26 25.81
CA GLY A 304 8.93 17.35 24.93
C GLY A 304 8.90 16.35 23.78
N GLU A 305 7.72 16.00 23.28
CA GLU A 305 7.55 15.12 22.13
C GLU A 305 7.05 15.91 20.92
N ILE A 306 7.52 15.54 19.74
CA ILE A 306 7.00 16.05 18.46
C ILE A 306 5.70 15.30 18.11
N VAL A 307 4.64 16.05 17.89
CA VAL A 307 3.38 15.53 17.34
C VAL A 307 3.10 16.24 16.03
N LEU A 308 2.94 15.46 14.98
CA LEU A 308 2.63 15.96 13.64
C LEU A 308 1.24 16.57 13.61
N LEU A 309 1.08 17.59 12.79
CA LEU A 309 -0.22 18.18 12.47
C LEU A 309 -0.66 17.73 11.07
N ASP A 310 -1.91 17.40 10.93
CA ASP A 310 -2.53 17.22 9.63
C ASP A 310 -2.75 18.62 9.00
N LYS A 311 -2.07 18.91 7.92
CA LYS A 311 -2.16 20.21 7.22
C LYS A 311 -3.59 20.59 6.84
N SER A 312 -4.43 19.60 6.55
CA SER A 312 -5.81 19.84 6.11
C SER A 312 -6.78 20.12 7.26
N THR A 313 -6.48 19.62 8.47
CA THR A 313 -7.39 19.70 9.61
C THR A 313 -6.82 20.44 10.82
N GLY A 314 -5.51 20.68 10.85
CA GLY A 314 -4.79 21.22 11.99
C GLY A 314 -4.78 20.29 13.22
N ARG A 315 -5.25 19.04 13.07
CA ARG A 315 -5.35 18.07 14.16
C ARG A 315 -4.02 17.40 14.47
N LYS A 316 -3.80 17.13 15.75
CA LYS A 316 -2.64 16.36 16.22
C LYS A 316 -2.76 14.90 15.79
N MET A 317 -1.76 14.42 15.05
CA MET A 317 -1.65 13.03 14.60
C MET A 317 -0.88 12.22 15.65
N ASN A 318 -1.54 11.88 16.76
CA ASN A 318 -0.93 11.15 17.86
C ASN A 318 -0.43 9.77 17.43
N GLY A 319 0.79 9.41 17.86
CA GLY A 319 1.40 8.11 17.56
C GLY A 319 2.03 8.00 16.17
N MET A 320 1.86 9.00 15.29
CA MET A 320 2.50 9.02 13.98
C MET A 320 3.88 9.68 14.05
N LYS A 321 4.89 9.02 13.45
CA LYS A 321 6.27 9.54 13.35
C LYS A 321 6.72 9.61 11.89
N LEU A 322 7.50 10.63 11.58
CA LEU A 322 8.19 10.71 10.29
C LEU A 322 9.27 9.61 10.22
N ARG A 323 9.46 9.05 9.03
CA ARG A 323 10.38 7.94 8.78
C ARG A 323 11.76 8.42 8.33
N GLY A 324 12.70 7.48 8.30
CA GLY A 324 14.02 7.67 7.70
C GLY A 324 14.87 8.73 8.37
N GLY A 325 14.69 8.98 9.66
CA GLY A 325 15.45 9.98 10.42
C GLY A 325 14.87 11.40 10.40
N SER A 326 13.82 11.65 9.62
CA SER A 326 13.21 13.00 9.55
C SER A 326 12.62 13.45 10.87
N HIS A 327 12.04 12.52 11.66
CA HIS A 327 11.50 12.85 12.98
C HIS A 327 12.60 13.28 13.95
N GLN A 328 13.71 12.54 13.97
CA GLN A 328 14.89 12.84 14.77
C GLN A 328 15.55 14.16 14.36
N ALA A 329 15.55 14.49 13.06
CA ALA A 329 16.07 15.78 12.61
C ALA A 329 15.21 16.96 13.10
N ILE A 330 13.89 16.81 13.23
CA ILE A 330 13.02 17.83 13.84
C ILE A 330 13.22 17.87 15.36
N GLU A 331 13.35 16.72 16.03
CA GLU A 331 13.66 16.65 17.45
C GLU A 331 14.96 17.40 17.77
N GLU A 332 16.00 17.24 16.93
CA GLU A 332 17.26 17.96 17.10
C GLU A 332 17.12 19.46 16.84
N LYS A 333 16.40 19.86 15.77
CA LYS A 333 16.06 21.27 15.48
C LYS A 333 15.41 21.95 16.71
N GLU A 334 14.50 21.26 17.38
CA GLU A 334 13.80 21.75 18.57
C GLU A 334 14.57 21.48 19.87
N ARG A 335 15.78 20.91 19.78
CA ARG A 335 16.66 20.58 20.92
C ARG A 335 16.00 19.66 21.94
N LEU A 336 15.26 18.68 21.45
CA LEU A 336 14.57 17.66 22.25
C LEU A 336 15.44 16.41 22.39
N LYS A 337 15.01 15.49 23.27
CA LYS A 337 15.63 14.19 23.36
C LYS A 337 15.30 13.38 22.11
N LEU A 338 16.32 12.93 21.39
CA LEU A 338 16.16 12.12 20.19
C LEU A 338 15.47 10.79 20.51
N SER A 339 14.40 10.51 19.80
CA SER A 339 13.76 9.19 19.80
C SER A 339 14.60 8.19 18.99
N GLN A 340 14.37 6.89 19.22
CA GLN A 340 15.08 5.85 18.48
C GLN A 340 14.59 5.78 17.02
N GLU A 341 15.53 5.83 16.09
CA GLU A 341 15.27 5.60 14.67
C GLU A 341 15.08 4.11 14.43
N GLN A 342 13.96 3.71 13.84
CA GLN A 342 13.67 2.32 13.53
C GLN A 342 14.19 1.96 12.13
N ARG A 343 14.73 0.74 11.97
CA ARG A 343 15.12 0.20 10.66
C ARG A 343 13.90 -0.27 9.89
N SER A 344 13.92 -0.08 8.59
CA SER A 344 12.95 -0.70 7.69
C SER A 344 13.36 -2.14 7.41
N VAL A 345 12.49 -3.09 7.73
CA VAL A 345 12.75 -4.53 7.56
C VAL A 345 12.19 -5.05 6.24
N ALA A 346 11.01 -4.61 5.88
CA ALA A 346 10.36 -4.97 4.63
C ALA A 346 9.46 -3.83 4.15
N SER A 347 9.31 -3.70 2.84
CA SER A 347 8.36 -2.76 2.25
C SER A 347 7.86 -3.28 0.90
N ILE A 348 6.68 -2.86 0.49
CA ILE A 348 6.13 -3.11 -0.84
C ILE A 348 5.13 -2.01 -1.17
N THR A 349 4.93 -1.70 -2.44
CA THR A 349 3.85 -0.84 -2.92
C THR A 349 2.63 -1.68 -3.30
N TYR A 350 1.41 -1.10 -3.22
CA TYR A 350 0.20 -1.77 -3.71
C TYR A 350 0.33 -2.22 -5.16
N GLN A 351 0.98 -1.40 -6.00
CA GLN A 351 1.21 -1.72 -7.40
C GLN A 351 1.99 -3.02 -7.55
N ASN A 352 3.08 -3.17 -6.82
CA ASN A 352 3.90 -4.37 -6.87
C ASN A 352 3.21 -5.57 -6.22
N LEU A 353 2.48 -5.38 -5.11
CA LEU A 353 1.72 -6.45 -4.48
C LEU A 353 0.66 -7.04 -5.42
N PHE A 354 -0.19 -6.19 -5.99
CA PHE A 354 -1.28 -6.67 -6.84
C PHE A 354 -0.78 -7.24 -8.18
N ASN A 355 0.35 -6.77 -8.68
CA ASN A 355 1.01 -7.36 -9.85
C ASN A 355 1.62 -8.75 -9.58
N LEU A 356 1.71 -9.21 -8.33
CA LEU A 356 2.11 -10.58 -8.00
C LEU A 356 0.99 -11.60 -8.27
N PHE A 357 -0.25 -11.17 -8.37
CA PHE A 357 -1.37 -12.07 -8.64
C PHE A 357 -1.44 -12.41 -10.13
N PRO A 358 -1.38 -13.69 -10.51
CA PRO A 358 -1.57 -14.11 -11.91
C PRO A 358 -2.91 -13.64 -12.50
N LYS A 359 -3.96 -13.65 -11.67
CA LYS A 359 -5.29 -13.17 -12.00
C LYS A 359 -5.68 -12.04 -11.05
N MET A 360 -5.66 -10.80 -11.54
CA MET A 360 -6.09 -9.61 -10.81
C MET A 360 -7.20 -8.93 -11.58
N SER A 361 -8.26 -8.57 -10.87
CA SER A 361 -9.40 -7.79 -11.36
C SER A 361 -9.87 -6.80 -10.30
N GLY A 362 -10.78 -5.92 -10.65
CA GLY A 362 -11.31 -4.95 -9.69
C GLY A 362 -12.56 -4.27 -10.20
N MET A 363 -13.28 -3.64 -9.31
CA MET A 363 -14.54 -2.94 -9.61
C MET A 363 -14.62 -1.63 -8.83
N SER A 364 -15.18 -0.60 -9.47
CA SER A 364 -15.46 0.70 -8.85
C SER A 364 -16.51 1.45 -9.65
N GLY A 365 -17.13 2.47 -9.04
CA GLY A 365 -18.09 3.37 -9.72
C GLY A 365 -17.43 4.42 -10.62
N THR A 366 -16.11 4.62 -10.55
CA THR A 366 -15.43 5.79 -11.14
C THR A 366 -14.05 5.51 -11.72
N ILE A 367 -13.72 4.24 -11.95
CA ILE A 367 -12.37 3.81 -12.31
C ILE A 367 -11.95 4.17 -13.74
N ALA A 368 -12.92 4.44 -14.64
CA ALA A 368 -12.62 4.74 -16.05
C ALA A 368 -11.84 6.04 -16.26
N ASP A 369 -11.92 6.99 -15.34
CA ASP A 369 -11.15 8.24 -15.40
C ASP A 369 -9.62 7.98 -15.29
N GLY A 370 -9.20 6.89 -14.65
CA GLY A 370 -7.81 6.47 -14.47
C GLY A 370 -7.32 5.41 -15.47
N LYS A 371 -8.09 5.10 -16.54
CA LYS A 371 -7.85 3.96 -17.43
C LYS A 371 -6.44 3.90 -18.02
N ASP A 372 -5.85 5.05 -18.37
CA ASP A 372 -4.53 5.10 -19.01
C ASP A 372 -3.42 4.77 -17.99
N GLU A 373 -3.52 5.28 -16.77
CA GLU A 373 -2.63 4.94 -15.65
C GLU A 373 -2.74 3.46 -15.26
N LEU A 374 -3.98 2.94 -15.17
CA LEU A 374 -4.24 1.54 -14.84
C LEU A 374 -3.69 0.58 -15.89
N LEU A 375 -3.75 0.96 -17.16
CA LEU A 375 -3.14 0.18 -18.23
C LEU A 375 -1.61 0.21 -18.16
N GLU A 376 -1.01 1.38 -17.89
CA GLU A 376 0.45 1.54 -17.81
C GLU A 376 1.04 0.80 -16.59
N VAL A 377 0.42 0.94 -15.41
CA VAL A 377 0.98 0.47 -14.13
C VAL A 377 0.60 -0.99 -13.82
N TYR A 378 -0.67 -1.35 -14.04
CA TYR A 378 -1.19 -2.67 -13.68
C TYR A 378 -1.42 -3.58 -14.89
N HIS A 379 -1.21 -3.09 -16.11
CA HIS A 379 -1.45 -3.80 -17.37
C HIS A 379 -2.90 -4.30 -17.51
N LYS A 380 -3.87 -3.54 -16.93
CA LYS A 380 -5.28 -3.90 -16.92
C LYS A 380 -6.11 -2.92 -17.74
N GLN A 381 -7.02 -3.47 -18.53
CA GLN A 381 -7.98 -2.70 -19.30
C GLN A 381 -9.24 -2.44 -18.48
N VAL A 382 -9.81 -1.26 -18.63
CA VAL A 382 -11.07 -0.89 -17.98
C VAL A 382 -12.24 -1.16 -18.92
N VAL A 383 -13.27 -1.82 -18.39
CA VAL A 383 -14.55 -2.09 -19.07
C VAL A 383 -15.67 -1.40 -18.32
N VAL A 384 -16.47 -0.60 -19.02
CA VAL A 384 -17.63 0.07 -18.44
C VAL A 384 -18.87 -0.81 -18.62
N ILE A 385 -19.46 -1.24 -17.52
CA ILE A 385 -20.69 -2.03 -17.50
C ILE A 385 -21.89 -1.08 -17.51
N PRO A 386 -22.85 -1.24 -18.42
CA PRO A 386 -24.02 -0.37 -18.44
C PRO A 386 -24.87 -0.54 -17.18
N PRO A 387 -25.55 0.51 -16.70
CA PRO A 387 -26.44 0.41 -15.55
C PRO A 387 -27.66 -0.48 -15.89
N ASN A 388 -28.18 -1.19 -14.89
CA ASN A 388 -29.39 -2.01 -15.04
C ASN A 388 -30.63 -1.17 -15.38
N LYS A 389 -30.74 0.04 -14.79
CA LYS A 389 -31.79 1.00 -15.09
C LYS A 389 -31.20 2.36 -15.46
N PRO A 390 -31.82 3.12 -16.37
CA PRO A 390 -31.36 4.47 -16.69
C PRO A 390 -31.27 5.35 -15.43
N MET A 391 -30.24 6.17 -15.34
CA MET A 391 -30.03 7.09 -14.21
C MET A 391 -31.10 8.19 -14.21
N ALA A 392 -31.84 8.30 -13.10
CA ALA A 392 -32.90 9.32 -12.92
C ALA A 392 -32.41 10.52 -12.09
N ARG A 393 -31.17 10.51 -11.58
CA ARG A 393 -30.56 11.61 -10.84
C ARG A 393 -30.37 12.83 -11.74
N LYS A 394 -30.64 14.00 -11.19
CA LYS A 394 -30.43 15.32 -11.84
C LYS A 394 -29.20 15.99 -11.25
N ASP A 395 -28.12 16.06 -12.00
CA ASP A 395 -26.93 16.82 -11.64
C ASP A 395 -27.13 18.28 -12.05
N LEU A 396 -27.41 19.13 -11.07
CA LEU A 396 -27.64 20.57 -11.31
C LEU A 396 -26.30 21.29 -11.50
N PRO A 397 -26.29 22.46 -12.18
CA PRO A 397 -25.07 23.23 -12.38
C PRO A 397 -24.40 23.62 -11.06
N ASP A 398 -23.10 23.42 -10.97
CA ASP A 398 -22.32 23.80 -9.82
C ASP A 398 -22.32 25.31 -9.60
N LYS A 399 -22.26 25.73 -8.35
CA LYS A 399 -22.22 27.13 -7.94
C LYS A 399 -20.79 27.51 -7.53
N TYR A 400 -20.38 28.69 -7.96
CA TYR A 400 -19.01 29.20 -7.81
C TYR A 400 -19.01 30.49 -7.02
N PHE A 401 -18.18 30.55 -5.97
CA PHE A 401 -18.11 31.67 -5.04
C PHE A 401 -16.67 32.20 -4.97
N LYS A 402 -16.52 33.41 -4.44
CA LYS A 402 -15.22 34.02 -4.23
C LYS A 402 -14.59 33.54 -2.92
N THR A 403 -15.40 33.49 -1.85
CA THR A 403 -14.99 33.11 -0.50
C THR A 403 -15.74 31.89 0.00
N SER A 404 -15.17 31.23 1.01
CA SER A 404 -15.79 30.10 1.71
C SER A 404 -17.03 30.53 2.51
N GLU A 405 -17.03 31.76 3.04
CA GLU A 405 -18.21 32.31 3.75
C GLU A 405 -19.45 32.39 2.86
N GLU A 406 -19.32 32.98 1.65
CA GLU A 406 -20.40 33.02 0.64
C GLU A 406 -20.86 31.61 0.25
N GLN A 407 -19.93 30.66 0.16
CA GLN A 407 -20.17 29.26 -0.18
C GLN A 407 -21.00 28.58 0.91
N PHE A 408 -20.58 28.65 2.17
CA PHE A 408 -21.28 28.04 3.31
C PHE A 408 -22.69 28.62 3.47
N ASP A 409 -22.83 29.92 3.40
CA ASP A 409 -24.13 30.60 3.45
C ASP A 409 -25.11 30.07 2.37
N ALA A 410 -24.61 29.90 1.15
CA ALA A 410 -25.40 29.41 0.05
C ALA A 410 -25.82 27.94 0.22
N VAL A 411 -24.92 27.09 0.78
CA VAL A 411 -25.19 25.69 1.08
C VAL A 411 -26.26 25.57 2.16
N ILE A 412 -26.11 26.31 3.28
CA ILE A 412 -27.08 26.28 4.38
C ILE A 412 -28.45 26.71 3.92
N LYS A 413 -28.57 27.79 3.14
CA LYS A 413 -29.86 28.23 2.56
C LYS A 413 -30.51 27.15 1.69
N GLU A 414 -29.75 26.41 0.89
CA GLU A 414 -30.29 25.30 0.08
C GLU A 414 -30.69 24.12 0.99
N THR A 415 -29.90 23.82 2.02
CA THR A 415 -30.20 22.75 3.00
C THR A 415 -31.51 23.03 3.74
N VAL A 416 -31.69 24.23 4.29
CA VAL A 416 -32.93 24.67 4.94
C VAL A 416 -34.12 24.53 3.98
N LYS A 417 -33.97 25.00 2.73
CA LYS A 417 -35.02 24.92 1.71
C LYS A 417 -35.41 23.45 1.43
N ARG A 418 -34.50 22.54 1.29
CA ARG A 418 -34.75 21.11 1.01
C ARG A 418 -35.32 20.41 2.23
N HIS A 419 -34.75 20.64 3.40
CA HIS A 419 -35.26 20.10 4.66
C HIS A 419 -36.71 20.48 4.91
N ASN A 420 -37.10 21.74 4.67
CA ASN A 420 -38.48 22.20 4.81
C ASN A 420 -39.48 21.53 3.85
N THR A 421 -39.02 20.94 2.76
CA THR A 421 -39.87 20.12 1.86
C THR A 421 -39.91 18.64 2.30
N GLY A 422 -39.19 18.26 3.33
CA GLY A 422 -39.08 16.88 3.77
C GLY A 422 -38.05 16.03 3.01
N GLN A 423 -37.33 16.61 2.03
CA GLN A 423 -36.33 15.93 1.25
C GLN A 423 -35.08 15.66 2.12
N PRO A 424 -34.55 14.40 2.18
CA PRO A 424 -33.29 14.14 2.87
C PRO A 424 -32.12 14.83 2.18
N VAL A 425 -31.17 15.35 2.98
CA VAL A 425 -30.00 16.08 2.50
C VAL A 425 -28.72 15.43 3.02
N LEU A 426 -27.81 15.10 2.12
CA LEU A 426 -26.47 14.65 2.43
C LEU A 426 -25.47 15.74 2.02
N LEU A 427 -24.84 16.36 3.00
CA LEU A 427 -23.76 17.32 2.84
C LEU A 427 -22.44 16.59 2.79
N ILE A 428 -21.66 16.71 1.72
CA ILE A 428 -20.37 16.06 1.56
C ILE A 428 -19.30 17.13 1.44
N ALA A 429 -18.43 17.21 2.45
CA ALA A 429 -17.32 18.15 2.49
C ALA A 429 -15.98 17.48 2.11
N SER A 430 -15.08 18.29 1.57
CA SER A 430 -13.71 17.85 1.25
C SER A 430 -12.87 17.66 2.49
N LEU A 431 -13.01 18.54 3.50
CA LEU A 431 -12.23 18.60 4.72
C LEU A 431 -13.09 18.29 5.96
N ILE A 432 -12.47 17.78 7.00
CA ILE A 432 -13.13 17.56 8.31
C ILE A 432 -13.51 18.89 8.95
N SER A 433 -12.64 19.92 8.84
CA SER A 433 -12.92 21.28 9.32
C SER A 433 -14.22 21.83 8.74
N ASP A 434 -14.49 21.57 7.47
CA ASP A 434 -15.71 22.01 6.81
C ASP A 434 -16.95 21.32 7.39
N THR A 435 -16.83 20.03 7.75
CA THR A 435 -17.95 19.31 8.41
C THR A 435 -18.29 19.90 9.78
N GLU A 436 -17.27 20.34 10.53
CA GLU A 436 -17.45 21.00 11.83
C GLU A 436 -18.09 22.39 11.68
N MET A 437 -17.66 23.16 10.66
CA MET A 437 -18.27 24.47 10.36
C MET A 437 -19.73 24.32 9.93
N LEU A 438 -20.02 23.39 9.02
CA LEU A 438 -21.38 23.09 8.59
C LEU A 438 -22.27 22.70 9.77
N SER A 439 -21.77 21.85 10.66
CA SER A 439 -22.50 21.45 11.86
C SER A 439 -22.85 22.64 12.74
N LYS A 440 -21.90 23.56 13.00
CA LYS A 440 -22.15 24.79 13.76
C LYS A 440 -23.24 25.67 13.11
N LEU A 441 -23.19 25.83 11.79
CA LEU A 441 -24.15 26.63 11.06
C LEU A 441 -25.54 25.99 11.04
N LEU A 442 -25.64 24.66 10.93
CA LEU A 442 -26.91 23.92 11.01
C LEU A 442 -27.57 24.03 12.40
N VAL A 443 -26.75 24.02 13.47
CA VAL A 443 -27.24 24.26 14.84
C VAL A 443 -27.85 25.68 14.96
N GLN A 444 -27.21 26.68 14.38
CA GLN A 444 -27.74 28.06 14.37
C GLN A 444 -29.11 28.18 13.67
N GLU A 445 -29.32 27.36 12.61
CA GLU A 445 -30.60 27.27 11.88
C GLU A 445 -31.61 26.31 12.54
N ASN A 446 -31.30 25.76 13.74
CA ASN A 446 -32.11 24.78 14.45
C ASN A 446 -32.44 23.51 13.63
N ILE A 447 -31.51 23.04 12.81
CA ILE A 447 -31.66 21.80 12.03
C ILE A 447 -30.95 20.65 12.78
N GLU A 448 -31.72 19.62 13.15
CA GLU A 448 -31.16 18.37 13.65
C GLU A 448 -30.42 17.65 12.54
N HIS A 449 -29.18 17.20 12.83
CA HIS A 449 -28.34 16.54 11.85
C HIS A 449 -27.35 15.58 12.50
N SER A 450 -26.87 14.62 11.71
CA SER A 450 -25.80 13.69 12.09
C SER A 450 -24.50 14.09 11.39
N VAL A 451 -23.35 13.97 12.11
CA VAL A 451 -22.02 14.23 11.55
C VAL A 451 -21.21 12.94 11.52
N LEU A 452 -20.70 12.62 10.33
CA LEU A 452 -19.89 11.44 10.08
C LEU A 452 -18.45 11.82 9.75
N ASN A 453 -17.54 11.42 10.60
CA ASN A 453 -16.11 11.57 10.36
C ASN A 453 -15.40 10.21 10.56
N ALA A 454 -14.26 10.02 9.91
CA ALA A 454 -13.55 8.76 9.70
C ALA A 454 -13.17 7.93 10.97
N ASN A 455 -13.55 8.36 12.17
CA ASN A 455 -13.10 7.74 13.41
C ASN A 455 -13.98 6.58 13.89
N ASN A 456 -15.12 6.27 13.22
CA ASN A 456 -16.08 5.26 13.69
C ASN A 456 -16.79 4.52 12.54
N ALA A 457 -16.05 3.71 11.77
CA ALA A 457 -16.57 3.00 10.60
C ALA A 457 -17.79 2.10 10.91
N PHE A 458 -17.87 1.48 12.09
CA PHE A 458 -19.01 0.63 12.45
C PHE A 458 -20.29 1.43 12.71
N TRP A 459 -20.20 2.54 13.42
CA TRP A 459 -21.33 3.44 13.67
C TRP A 459 -21.72 4.23 12.41
N GLU A 460 -20.72 4.53 11.60
CA GLU A 460 -20.86 5.22 10.33
C GLU A 460 -21.81 4.52 9.37
N ALA A 461 -21.71 3.20 9.26
CA ALA A 461 -22.56 2.40 8.40
C ALA A 461 -24.05 2.45 8.81
N GLU A 462 -24.34 2.50 10.11
CA GLU A 462 -25.71 2.62 10.61
C GLU A 462 -26.28 4.02 10.34
N ILE A 463 -25.54 5.08 10.64
CA ILE A 463 -25.98 6.46 10.42
C ILE A 463 -26.20 6.74 8.93
N ILE A 464 -25.36 6.19 8.05
CA ILE A 464 -25.53 6.35 6.59
C ILE A 464 -26.79 5.65 6.08
N LYS A 465 -27.18 4.52 6.65
CA LYS A 465 -28.46 3.87 6.31
C LYS A 465 -29.66 4.78 6.62
N GLU A 466 -29.59 5.58 7.69
CA GLU A 466 -30.62 6.54 8.07
C GLU A 466 -30.64 7.79 7.18
N ALA A 467 -29.54 8.12 6.49
CA ALA A 467 -29.42 9.34 5.67
C ALA A 467 -30.42 9.45 4.52
N GLY A 468 -31.09 8.34 4.17
CA GLY A 468 -32.14 8.32 3.14
C GLY A 468 -33.56 8.53 3.68
N GLN A 469 -33.75 8.74 4.98
CA GLN A 469 -35.07 8.92 5.58
C GLN A 469 -35.56 10.36 5.45
N LYS A 470 -36.90 10.53 5.48
CA LYS A 470 -37.53 11.85 5.36
C LYS A 470 -37.05 12.81 6.45
N ASN A 471 -36.78 14.05 6.10
CA ASN A 471 -36.29 15.15 6.96
C ASN A 471 -34.87 14.93 7.55
N VAL A 472 -34.16 13.88 7.21
CA VAL A 472 -32.81 13.65 7.75
C VAL A 472 -31.79 14.54 7.03
N VAL A 473 -30.93 15.19 7.81
CA VAL A 473 -29.76 15.93 7.32
C VAL A 473 -28.51 15.23 7.87
N THR A 474 -27.61 14.88 6.96
CA THR A 474 -26.34 14.19 7.32
C THR A 474 -25.18 15.00 6.77
N VAL A 475 -24.18 15.28 7.59
CA VAL A 475 -22.91 15.91 7.19
C VAL A 475 -21.84 14.84 7.19
N ALA A 476 -21.10 14.67 6.09
CA ALA A 476 -20.09 13.64 5.96
C ALA A 476 -18.85 14.13 5.19
N THR A 477 -17.70 13.52 5.42
CA THR A 477 -16.58 13.68 4.50
C THR A 477 -16.75 12.79 3.26
N SER A 478 -16.01 13.08 2.18
CA SER A 478 -16.09 12.32 0.92
C SER A 478 -15.79 10.82 1.09
N MET A 479 -14.95 10.47 2.05
CA MET A 479 -14.55 9.08 2.35
C MET A 479 -15.57 8.36 3.25
N ALA A 480 -16.34 9.11 4.04
CA ALA A 480 -17.28 8.55 4.99
C ALA A 480 -18.42 7.78 4.31
N GLY A 481 -18.76 6.61 4.85
CA GLY A 481 -19.80 5.72 4.33
C GLY A 481 -19.51 5.12 2.95
N ARG A 482 -18.27 5.10 2.49
CA ARG A 482 -17.87 4.42 1.24
C ARG A 482 -18.21 2.93 1.32
N GLY A 483 -18.80 2.37 0.25
CA GLY A 483 -19.26 0.97 0.23
C GLY A 483 -20.58 0.70 0.97
N THR A 484 -21.17 1.72 1.64
CA THR A 484 -22.47 1.58 2.31
C THR A 484 -23.59 2.12 1.43
N ASP A 485 -24.70 1.40 1.35
CA ASP A 485 -25.86 1.77 0.54
C ASP A 485 -26.85 2.64 1.33
N ILE A 486 -27.28 3.77 0.72
CA ILE A 486 -28.31 4.66 1.28
C ILE A 486 -29.64 4.26 0.67
N ARG A 487 -30.53 3.71 1.48
CA ARG A 487 -31.88 3.32 1.03
C ARG A 487 -32.87 4.43 1.30
N LEU A 488 -33.66 4.78 0.27
CA LEU A 488 -34.68 5.80 0.41
C LEU A 488 -35.86 5.30 1.26
N GLY A 489 -36.25 6.12 2.24
CA GLY A 489 -37.43 5.90 3.04
C GLY A 489 -38.73 6.02 2.26
N SER A 490 -39.84 5.60 2.89
CA SER A 490 -41.16 5.70 2.28
C SER A 490 -41.56 7.17 1.97
N GLY A 491 -42.04 7.44 0.75
CA GLY A 491 -42.43 8.76 0.30
C GLY A 491 -41.29 9.70 -0.09
N VAL A 492 -40.03 9.28 0.02
CA VAL A 492 -38.87 10.14 -0.34
C VAL A 492 -38.70 10.25 -1.86
N LYS A 493 -39.10 9.23 -2.61
CA LYS A 493 -39.04 9.25 -4.07
C LYS A 493 -39.90 10.36 -4.68
N GLU A 494 -41.07 10.60 -4.10
CA GLU A 494 -42.02 11.65 -4.50
C GLU A 494 -41.48 13.05 -4.18
N LEU A 495 -40.61 13.16 -3.16
CA LEU A 495 -39.93 14.43 -2.79
C LEU A 495 -38.69 14.70 -3.66
N GLY A 496 -38.39 13.82 -4.63
CA GLY A 496 -37.24 13.96 -5.54
C GLY A 496 -36.01 13.17 -5.12
N GLY A 497 -36.14 12.24 -4.15
CA GLY A 497 -35.08 11.38 -3.67
C GLY A 497 -34.02 12.08 -2.80
N LEU A 498 -32.86 11.50 -2.62
CA LEU A 498 -31.77 12.07 -1.85
C LEU A 498 -31.17 13.30 -2.55
N CYS A 499 -30.98 14.39 -1.80
CA CYS A 499 -30.26 15.57 -2.26
C CYS A 499 -28.81 15.53 -1.74
N VAL A 500 -27.84 15.48 -2.64
CA VAL A 500 -26.40 15.57 -2.32
C VAL A 500 -25.91 16.98 -2.59
N LEU A 501 -25.38 17.63 -1.56
CA LEU A 501 -24.74 18.94 -1.64
C LEU A 501 -23.25 18.77 -1.36
N GLY A 502 -22.41 18.93 -2.38
CA GLY A 502 -20.95 18.91 -2.25
C GLY A 502 -20.42 20.28 -1.84
N ILE A 503 -19.51 20.32 -0.87
CA ILE A 503 -18.88 21.54 -0.35
C ILE A 503 -17.37 21.43 -0.60
N GLY A 504 -16.83 22.44 -1.25
CA GLY A 504 -15.45 22.43 -1.72
C GLY A 504 -15.26 21.63 -3.00
N ARG A 505 -14.24 21.99 -3.77
CA ARG A 505 -13.80 21.22 -4.93
C ARG A 505 -12.99 20.04 -4.47
N MET A 506 -13.37 18.84 -4.89
CA MET A 506 -12.63 17.61 -4.55
C MET A 506 -11.28 17.57 -5.28
N ASN A 507 -10.31 16.80 -4.74
CA ASN A 507 -8.95 16.67 -5.29
C ASN A 507 -8.93 16.14 -6.73
N ASN A 508 -9.92 15.33 -7.09
CA ASN A 508 -10.05 14.75 -8.43
C ASN A 508 -11.53 14.58 -8.81
N THR A 509 -11.79 14.34 -10.09
CA THR A 509 -13.14 14.16 -10.64
C THR A 509 -13.81 12.87 -10.18
N ARG A 510 -13.04 11.83 -9.82
CA ARG A 510 -13.56 10.55 -9.34
C ARG A 510 -14.30 10.73 -8.01
N ASP A 511 -13.69 11.44 -7.05
CA ASP A 511 -14.30 11.72 -5.74
C ASP A 511 -15.62 12.48 -5.89
N GLU A 512 -15.68 13.46 -6.81
CA GLU A 512 -16.94 14.16 -7.10
C GLU A 512 -18.00 13.23 -7.69
N ARG A 513 -17.64 12.40 -8.68
CA ARG A 513 -18.56 11.42 -9.28
C ARG A 513 -19.06 10.44 -8.23
N GLN A 514 -18.20 10.03 -7.31
CA GLN A 514 -18.55 9.12 -6.23
C GLN A 514 -19.49 9.78 -5.21
N ALA A 515 -19.22 11.04 -4.83
CA ALA A 515 -20.09 11.83 -3.98
C ALA A 515 -21.49 12.01 -4.63
N ARG A 516 -21.55 12.40 -5.90
CA ARG A 516 -22.81 12.48 -6.68
C ARG A 516 -23.51 11.11 -6.75
N GLY A 517 -22.75 10.02 -6.86
CA GLY A 517 -23.23 8.64 -6.92
C GLY A 517 -23.89 8.12 -5.65
N ARG A 518 -23.87 8.90 -4.54
CA ARG A 518 -24.66 8.59 -3.35
C ARG A 518 -26.16 8.73 -3.60
N ALA A 519 -26.55 9.62 -4.53
CA ALA A 519 -27.95 9.80 -4.94
C ALA A 519 -28.25 9.13 -6.28
N GLY A 520 -29.49 8.78 -6.52
CA GLY A 520 -29.98 8.25 -7.80
C GLY A 520 -29.55 6.83 -8.11
N ARG A 521 -29.50 5.96 -7.11
CA ARG A 521 -29.14 4.54 -7.24
C ARG A 521 -30.30 3.73 -7.82
N GLN A 522 -30.02 2.65 -8.52
CA GLN A 522 -31.02 1.73 -9.07
C GLN A 522 -32.14 2.42 -9.89
N GLY A 523 -31.82 3.54 -10.58
CA GLY A 523 -32.80 4.32 -11.31
C GLY A 523 -33.75 5.15 -10.43
N GLU A 524 -33.45 5.32 -9.15
CA GLU A 524 -34.21 6.20 -8.25
C GLU A 524 -33.95 7.69 -8.55
N PRO A 525 -34.91 8.57 -8.24
CA PRO A 525 -34.68 10.01 -8.35
C PRO A 525 -33.64 10.49 -7.33
N GLY A 526 -32.97 11.57 -7.64
CA GLY A 526 -32.00 12.22 -6.77
C GLY A 526 -31.55 13.55 -7.37
N VAL A 527 -30.89 14.37 -6.56
CA VAL A 527 -30.35 15.66 -7.00
C VAL A 527 -28.91 15.78 -6.48
N SER A 528 -28.00 16.33 -7.28
CA SER A 528 -26.67 16.72 -6.80
C SER A 528 -26.29 18.12 -7.25
N ILE A 529 -25.60 18.87 -6.37
CA ILE A 529 -25.09 20.22 -6.65
C ILE A 529 -23.77 20.35 -5.89
N PHE A 530 -22.73 20.94 -6.51
CA PHE A 530 -21.50 21.31 -5.83
C PHE A 530 -21.41 22.83 -5.66
N TYR A 531 -20.91 23.23 -4.51
CA TYR A 531 -20.64 24.60 -4.10
C TYR A 531 -19.14 24.73 -3.90
N THR A 532 -18.49 25.58 -4.66
CA THR A 532 -17.02 25.69 -4.69
C THR A 532 -16.57 27.14 -4.59
N SER A 533 -15.44 27.38 -3.94
CA SER A 533 -14.85 28.72 -3.77
C SER A 533 -13.38 28.76 -4.22
N LEU A 534 -12.80 29.96 -4.30
CA LEU A 534 -11.36 30.14 -4.53
C LEU A 534 -10.53 29.81 -3.29
N GLU A 535 -11.16 29.70 -2.13
CA GLU A 535 -10.53 29.33 -0.86
C GLU A 535 -10.63 27.82 -0.58
N ASP A 536 -11.14 27.02 -1.52
CA ASP A 536 -11.13 25.56 -1.40
C ASP A 536 -9.66 25.06 -1.40
N ASP A 537 -9.33 24.05 -0.57
CA ASP A 537 -8.00 23.41 -0.45
C ASP A 537 -7.33 23.10 -1.79
N VAL A 538 -8.13 22.69 -2.77
CA VAL A 538 -7.61 22.41 -4.12
C VAL A 538 -7.00 23.64 -4.80
N CYS A 539 -7.35 24.84 -4.39
CA CYS A 539 -6.88 26.09 -4.98
C CYS A 539 -5.55 26.57 -4.38
N GLU A 540 -5.12 26.08 -3.23
CA GLU A 540 -3.81 26.38 -2.62
C GLU A 540 -2.64 26.17 -3.58
N ILE A 541 -2.77 25.20 -4.50
CA ILE A 541 -1.76 24.92 -5.54
C ILE A 541 -1.47 26.10 -6.48
N LEU A 542 -2.32 27.13 -6.48
CA LEU A 542 -2.08 28.36 -7.27
C LEU A 542 -1.15 29.36 -6.56
N GLY A 543 -0.87 29.14 -5.27
CA GLY A 543 -0.08 30.03 -4.41
C GLY A 543 -0.89 31.17 -3.79
N ASP A 544 -0.58 31.50 -2.55
CA ASP A 544 -1.32 32.48 -1.75
C ASP A 544 -1.29 33.88 -2.36
N ASP A 545 -0.11 34.35 -2.80
CA ASP A 545 0.06 35.64 -3.48
C ASP A 545 -0.83 35.81 -4.72
N PHE A 546 -1.06 34.69 -5.43
CA PHE A 546 -1.94 34.69 -6.60
C PHE A 546 -3.40 34.74 -6.19
N LEU A 547 -3.79 33.98 -5.17
CA LEU A 547 -5.16 33.92 -4.66
C LEU A 547 -5.57 35.24 -4.01
N GLU A 548 -4.74 35.80 -3.13
CA GLU A 548 -4.96 37.12 -2.49
C GLU A 548 -5.22 38.23 -3.51
N LYS A 549 -4.48 38.22 -4.60
CA LYS A 549 -4.66 39.20 -5.70
C LYS A 549 -6.08 39.19 -6.28
N TYR A 550 -6.73 38.04 -6.31
CA TYR A 550 -8.09 37.87 -6.81
C TYR A 550 -9.14 38.01 -5.70
N ILE A 551 -8.81 37.60 -4.49
CA ILE A 551 -9.75 37.66 -3.35
C ILE A 551 -9.87 39.09 -2.82
N GLU A 552 -8.77 39.81 -2.61
CA GLU A 552 -8.76 41.14 -2.01
C GLU A 552 -8.88 42.30 -3.00
N LYS A 553 -8.11 42.25 -4.11
CA LYS A 553 -7.97 43.40 -5.02
C LYS A 553 -8.98 43.50 -6.13
N ASP A 554 -9.60 42.40 -6.54
CA ASP A 554 -10.55 42.42 -7.67
C ASP A 554 -12.01 42.29 -7.18
N LYS A 555 -12.64 43.44 -6.96
CA LYS A 555 -14.05 43.52 -6.50
C LYS A 555 -15.08 42.84 -7.42
N HIS A 556 -14.71 42.59 -8.70
CA HIS A 556 -15.62 42.02 -9.70
C HIS A 556 -15.00 40.89 -10.53
N ILE A 557 -14.64 39.78 -9.90
CA ILE A 557 -14.29 38.58 -10.64
C ILE A 557 -15.52 37.87 -11.20
N SER A 558 -15.53 37.56 -12.49
CA SER A 558 -16.67 36.87 -13.09
C SER A 558 -16.71 35.38 -12.67
N LYS A 559 -17.92 34.83 -12.44
CA LYS A 559 -18.14 33.41 -12.12
C LYS A 559 -17.48 32.48 -13.14
N ARG A 560 -17.38 32.86 -14.43
CA ARG A 560 -16.67 32.09 -15.47
C ARG A 560 -15.20 31.99 -15.18
N ARG A 561 -14.58 33.07 -14.66
CA ARG A 561 -13.15 33.10 -14.33
C ARG A 561 -12.86 32.27 -13.09
N ILE A 562 -13.69 32.38 -12.04
CA ILE A 562 -13.64 31.54 -10.84
C ILE A 562 -13.68 30.06 -11.24
N LYS A 563 -14.70 29.66 -11.99
CA LYS A 563 -14.82 28.29 -12.53
C LYS A 563 -13.56 27.83 -13.25
N LYS A 564 -12.97 28.69 -14.11
CA LYS A 564 -11.76 28.33 -14.86
C LYS A 564 -10.56 28.11 -13.95
N LEU A 565 -10.40 28.92 -12.91
CA LEU A 565 -9.31 28.79 -11.94
C LEU A 565 -9.44 27.50 -11.13
N ILE A 566 -10.61 27.27 -10.53
CA ILE A 566 -10.89 26.09 -9.73
C ILE A 566 -10.68 24.79 -10.56
N ASN A 567 -11.20 24.75 -11.78
CA ASN A 567 -10.99 23.59 -12.65
C ASN A 567 -9.50 23.38 -13.04
N LYS A 568 -8.74 24.47 -13.19
CA LYS A 568 -7.30 24.41 -13.45
C LYS A 568 -6.56 23.83 -12.23
N SER A 569 -6.90 24.28 -11.02
CA SER A 569 -6.31 23.78 -9.78
C SER A 569 -6.55 22.29 -9.60
N GLN A 570 -7.79 21.83 -9.77
CA GLN A 570 -8.12 20.41 -9.70
C GLN A 570 -7.31 19.59 -10.71
N LYS A 571 -7.17 20.08 -11.94
CA LYS A 571 -6.39 19.41 -12.96
C LYS A 571 -4.91 19.28 -12.56
N ILE A 572 -4.29 20.36 -12.09
CA ILE A 572 -2.89 20.36 -11.64
C ILE A 572 -2.70 19.40 -10.47
N LYS A 573 -3.62 19.44 -9.46
CA LYS A 573 -3.54 18.54 -8.29
C LYS A 573 -3.67 17.07 -8.69
N SER A 574 -4.59 16.76 -9.61
CA SER A 574 -4.76 15.42 -10.17
C SER A 574 -3.53 14.93 -10.95
N GLU A 575 -2.93 15.77 -11.82
CA GLU A 575 -1.72 15.45 -12.57
C GLU A 575 -0.52 15.26 -11.64
N SER A 576 -0.38 16.08 -10.59
CA SER A 576 0.65 15.93 -9.55
C SER A 576 0.51 14.59 -8.81
N SER A 577 -0.71 14.16 -8.48
CA SER A 577 -0.95 12.88 -7.83
C SER A 577 -0.56 11.69 -8.72
N VAL A 578 -0.87 11.75 -10.03
CA VAL A 578 -0.43 10.74 -11.01
C VAL A 578 1.09 10.66 -11.06
N PHE A 579 1.77 11.82 -11.10
CA PHE A 579 3.23 11.89 -11.13
C PHE A 579 3.86 11.30 -9.86
N GLN A 580 3.30 11.60 -8.68
CA GLN A 580 3.78 11.04 -7.40
C GLN A 580 3.65 9.51 -7.37
N ARG A 581 2.51 8.95 -7.79
CA ARG A 581 2.32 7.49 -7.86
C ARG A 581 3.27 6.82 -8.85
N LYS A 582 3.48 7.44 -10.03
CA LYS A 582 4.43 6.93 -11.01
C LYS A 582 5.86 6.90 -10.47
N ASN A 583 6.29 7.96 -9.81
CA ASN A 583 7.58 8.00 -9.14
C ASN A 583 7.70 6.90 -8.07
N ALA A 584 6.67 6.69 -7.25
CA ALA A 584 6.69 5.63 -6.24
C ALA A 584 6.92 4.24 -6.87
N VAL A 585 6.22 3.95 -7.98
CA VAL A 585 6.39 2.70 -8.74
C VAL A 585 7.80 2.58 -9.32
N ASP A 586 8.31 3.64 -9.94
CA ASP A 586 9.62 3.63 -10.58
C ASP A 586 10.75 3.34 -9.57
N TYR A 587 10.70 3.96 -8.39
CA TYR A 587 11.65 3.68 -7.31
C TYR A 587 11.48 2.26 -6.73
N ASP A 588 10.25 1.85 -6.41
CA ASP A 588 10.01 0.50 -5.83
C ASP A 588 10.25 -0.63 -6.85
N SER A 589 10.18 -0.37 -8.16
CA SER A 589 10.46 -1.37 -9.19
C SER A 589 11.89 -1.92 -9.10
N VAL A 590 12.84 -1.13 -8.63
CA VAL A 590 14.23 -1.55 -8.40
C VAL A 590 14.29 -2.51 -7.22
N MET A 591 13.69 -2.13 -6.10
CA MET A 591 13.59 -2.99 -4.91
C MET A 591 12.80 -4.27 -5.21
N GLN A 592 11.74 -4.20 -6.02
CA GLN A 592 10.94 -5.36 -6.40
C GLN A 592 11.75 -6.42 -7.16
N ARG A 593 12.66 -6.01 -8.07
CA ARG A 593 13.55 -6.94 -8.78
C ARG A 593 14.48 -7.65 -7.81
N GLN A 594 15.10 -6.92 -6.89
CA GLN A 594 15.98 -7.48 -5.86
C GLN A 594 15.19 -8.40 -4.92
N ARG A 595 14.01 -7.97 -4.46
CA ARG A 595 13.11 -8.77 -3.60
C ARG A 595 12.74 -10.10 -4.25
N THR A 596 12.41 -10.10 -5.54
CA THR A 596 12.07 -11.33 -6.26
C THR A 596 13.21 -12.35 -6.23
N ILE A 597 14.46 -11.90 -6.42
CA ILE A 597 15.66 -12.77 -6.36
C ILE A 597 15.85 -13.31 -4.94
N MET A 598 15.79 -12.40 -3.95
CA MET A 598 16.04 -12.73 -2.55
C MET A 598 14.98 -13.70 -1.99
N TYR A 599 13.69 -13.39 -2.21
CA TYR A 599 12.60 -14.24 -1.72
C TYR A 599 12.57 -15.61 -2.39
N LYS A 600 12.91 -15.70 -3.69
CA LYS A 600 13.05 -16.99 -4.36
C LYS A 600 14.14 -17.84 -3.71
N THR A 601 15.33 -17.27 -3.53
CA THR A 601 16.46 -17.96 -2.89
C THR A 601 16.13 -18.38 -1.46
N ARG A 602 15.51 -17.49 -0.70
CA ARG A 602 15.06 -17.74 0.66
C ARG A 602 14.02 -18.86 0.74
N ASN A 603 13.03 -18.82 -0.13
CA ASN A 603 11.96 -19.81 -0.19
C ASN A 603 12.51 -21.20 -0.58
N ASP A 604 13.42 -21.28 -1.53
CA ASP A 604 14.11 -22.53 -1.89
C ASP A 604 14.79 -23.16 -0.65
N LEU A 605 15.43 -22.34 0.19
CA LEU A 605 16.06 -22.81 1.43
C LEU A 605 15.03 -23.22 2.49
N LEU A 606 13.96 -22.46 2.69
CA LEU A 606 12.88 -22.81 3.62
C LEU A 606 12.19 -24.11 3.20
N ASP A 607 12.04 -24.36 1.90
CA ASP A 607 11.48 -25.61 1.36
C ASP A 607 12.41 -26.82 1.46
N GLY A 608 13.59 -26.65 2.09
CA GLY A 608 14.51 -27.73 2.39
C GLY A 608 15.52 -28.03 1.30
N LYS A 609 15.69 -27.15 0.29
CA LYS A 609 16.72 -27.34 -0.75
C LYS A 609 18.09 -27.34 -0.11
N SER A 610 18.80 -28.47 -0.25
CA SER A 610 20.16 -28.61 0.24
C SER A 610 21.15 -27.77 -0.56
N LEU A 611 22.12 -27.21 0.13
CA LEU A 611 23.25 -26.52 -0.50
C LEU A 611 24.32 -27.52 -0.88
N ASP A 612 24.86 -27.43 -2.09
CA ASP A 612 25.99 -28.22 -2.51
C ASP A 612 27.25 -27.82 -1.72
N GLU A 613 27.90 -28.82 -1.11
CA GLU A 613 29.12 -28.59 -0.32
C GLU A 613 30.28 -28.03 -1.16
N ASN A 614 30.38 -28.44 -2.42
CA ASN A 614 31.40 -27.90 -3.33
C ASN A 614 31.14 -26.43 -3.62
N TYR A 615 29.89 -26.06 -3.73
CA TYR A 615 29.49 -24.66 -3.89
C TYR A 615 29.87 -23.83 -2.65
N LEU A 616 29.59 -24.31 -1.44
CA LEU A 616 30.00 -23.64 -0.20
C LEU A 616 31.52 -23.48 -0.09
N LEU A 617 32.27 -24.51 -0.42
CA LEU A 617 33.73 -24.45 -0.44
C LEU A 617 34.25 -23.47 -1.51
N SER A 618 33.65 -23.44 -2.69
CA SER A 618 34.03 -22.47 -3.73
C SER A 618 33.83 -21.01 -3.28
N ILE A 619 32.74 -20.72 -2.58
CA ILE A 619 32.49 -19.38 -2.01
C ILE A 619 33.57 -19.04 -0.97
N CYS A 620 33.92 -20.01 -0.12
CA CYS A 620 34.99 -19.82 0.87
C CYS A 620 36.33 -19.49 0.19
N GLU A 621 36.69 -20.24 -0.86
CA GLU A 621 37.87 -19.97 -1.64
C GLU A 621 37.86 -18.58 -2.31
N ASP A 622 36.74 -18.16 -2.83
CA ASP A 622 36.59 -16.83 -3.47
C ASP A 622 36.69 -15.70 -2.44
N ASN A 623 36.08 -15.84 -1.26
CA ASN A 623 36.28 -14.91 -0.15
C ASN A 623 37.72 -14.75 0.26
N ILE A 624 38.49 -15.88 0.32
CA ILE A 624 39.91 -15.87 0.63
C ILE A 624 40.72 -15.19 -0.48
N LYS A 625 40.42 -15.48 -1.75
CA LYS A 625 41.07 -14.82 -2.90
C LYS A 625 40.91 -13.32 -2.86
N ASP A 626 39.68 -12.86 -2.58
CA ASP A 626 39.34 -11.42 -2.49
C ASP A 626 40.07 -10.77 -1.31
N PHE A 627 40.11 -11.43 -0.15
CA PHE A 627 40.87 -10.96 1.01
C PHE A 627 42.37 -10.78 0.71
N VAL A 628 43.02 -11.81 0.14
CA VAL A 628 44.45 -11.76 -0.19
C VAL A 628 44.71 -10.70 -1.28
N LYS A 629 43.85 -10.55 -2.27
CA LYS A 629 43.98 -9.54 -3.32
C LYS A 629 43.85 -8.11 -2.79
N SER A 630 43.01 -7.90 -1.81
CA SER A 630 42.76 -6.59 -1.20
C SER A 630 43.91 -6.19 -0.24
N ASN A 631 44.65 -7.17 0.31
CA ASN A 631 45.72 -6.96 1.29
C ASN A 631 47.09 -7.29 0.69
N LYS A 632 47.62 -6.44 -0.18
CA LYS A 632 48.90 -6.66 -0.91
C LYS A 632 50.13 -6.85 -0.01
N LYS A 633 50.09 -6.44 1.25
CA LYS A 633 51.16 -6.60 2.25
C LYS A 633 50.64 -7.39 3.46
N LEU A 634 50.09 -8.58 3.17
CA LEU A 634 49.57 -9.46 4.22
C LEU A 634 50.73 -10.08 5.00
N ASP A 635 50.77 -9.85 6.33
CA ASP A 635 51.74 -10.47 7.24
C ASP A 635 51.13 -11.66 7.99
N SER A 636 51.90 -12.35 8.77
CA SER A 636 51.43 -13.49 9.58
C SER A 636 50.33 -13.08 10.55
N TYR A 637 50.40 -11.87 11.11
CA TYR A 637 49.35 -11.36 11.99
C TYR A 637 48.03 -11.19 11.27
N GLY A 638 48.03 -10.60 10.09
CA GLY A 638 46.85 -10.43 9.27
C GLY A 638 46.22 -11.76 8.84
N VAL A 639 47.03 -12.76 8.54
CA VAL A 639 46.58 -14.14 8.25
C VAL A 639 45.93 -14.78 9.47
N HIS A 640 46.56 -14.74 10.62
CA HIS A 640 46.02 -15.28 11.86
C HIS A 640 44.72 -14.56 12.28
N ARG A 641 44.67 -13.23 12.12
CA ARG A 641 43.49 -12.46 12.39
C ARG A 641 42.32 -12.86 11.49
N TYR A 642 42.57 -13.06 10.18
CA TYR A 642 41.55 -13.55 9.24
C TYR A 642 40.99 -14.91 9.65
N VAL A 643 41.87 -15.83 10.08
CA VAL A 643 41.45 -17.15 10.58
C VAL A 643 40.52 -17.02 11.77
N LEU A 644 40.91 -16.24 12.78
CA LEU A 644 40.10 -16.06 14.00
C LEU A 644 38.76 -15.37 13.73
N ASP A 645 38.75 -14.41 12.85
CA ASP A 645 37.53 -13.63 12.56
C ASP A 645 36.58 -14.35 11.60
N ASN A 646 37.04 -15.31 10.78
CA ASN A 646 36.24 -15.87 9.69
C ASN A 646 36.22 -17.41 9.58
N LEU A 647 37.24 -18.12 10.10
CA LEU A 647 37.39 -19.55 9.85
C LEU A 647 37.32 -20.41 11.09
N SER A 648 37.95 -20.01 12.21
CA SER A 648 37.99 -20.81 13.45
C SER A 648 38.43 -19.97 14.64
N TYR A 649 37.77 -20.13 15.79
CA TYR A 649 38.20 -19.53 17.07
C TYR A 649 39.47 -20.11 17.64
N ARG A 650 40.03 -21.21 17.07
CA ARG A 650 41.23 -21.85 17.51
C ARG A 650 42.26 -21.83 16.40
N LEU A 651 43.44 -21.28 16.66
CA LEU A 651 44.58 -21.41 15.79
C LEU A 651 45.17 -22.83 15.96
N GLN A 652 45.25 -23.58 14.87
CA GLN A 652 46.00 -24.85 14.87
C GLN A 652 47.37 -24.59 14.28
N GLU A 653 48.42 -25.15 14.90
CA GLU A 653 49.76 -25.13 14.36
C GLU A 653 49.75 -25.88 13.02
N MET A 654 49.99 -25.19 11.97
CA MET A 654 50.20 -25.75 10.64
C MET A 654 51.66 -25.59 10.25
N ASP A 655 52.15 -26.56 9.50
CA ASP A 655 53.53 -26.63 9.04
C ASP A 655 53.91 -25.33 8.29
N GLU A 656 54.93 -24.63 8.76
CA GLU A 656 55.44 -23.36 8.19
C GLU A 656 55.97 -23.50 6.75
N SER A 657 55.96 -24.73 6.21
CA SER A 657 56.40 -25.02 4.85
C SER A 657 55.50 -24.49 3.72
N THR A 658 54.29 -23.98 4.04
CA THR A 658 53.37 -23.43 3.03
C THR A 658 53.81 -22.01 2.64
N LYS A 659 54.59 -21.92 1.58
CA LYS A 659 55.15 -20.64 1.02
C LYS A 659 54.09 -19.67 0.50
N ASN A 660 52.77 -20.03 0.44
CA ASN A 660 51.73 -19.20 -0.11
C ASN A 660 50.59 -19.04 0.89
N GLN A 661 50.41 -17.84 1.43
CA GLN A 661 49.39 -17.49 2.40
C GLN A 661 47.97 -17.83 1.93
N LYS A 662 47.69 -17.68 0.64
CA LYS A 662 46.41 -18.04 0.03
C LYS A 662 46.13 -19.53 0.15
N ASP A 663 47.12 -20.38 -0.20
CA ASP A 663 46.96 -21.85 -0.15
C ASP A 663 46.83 -22.34 1.30
N TYR A 664 47.54 -21.68 2.22
CA TYR A 664 47.40 -21.92 3.66
C TYR A 664 45.97 -21.68 4.12
N LEU A 665 45.37 -20.51 3.81
CA LEU A 665 43.99 -20.16 4.21
C LEU A 665 42.95 -21.09 3.59
N ILE A 666 43.13 -21.48 2.30
CA ILE A 666 42.24 -22.44 1.63
C ILE A 666 42.30 -23.82 2.29
N GLN A 667 43.49 -24.32 2.58
CA GLN A 667 43.63 -25.60 3.24
C GLN A 667 43.06 -25.58 4.65
N TYR A 668 43.28 -24.48 5.40
CA TYR A 668 42.73 -24.30 6.73
C TYR A 668 41.20 -24.26 6.69
N SER A 669 40.58 -23.54 5.75
CA SER A 669 39.12 -23.46 5.58
C SER A 669 38.51 -24.83 5.30
N LYS A 670 39.13 -25.66 4.44
CA LYS A 670 38.68 -27.03 4.16
C LYS A 670 38.72 -27.91 5.41
N MET A 671 39.79 -27.78 6.21
CA MET A 671 39.94 -28.52 7.46
C MET A 671 38.88 -28.09 8.49
N ALA A 672 38.66 -26.78 8.67
CA ALA A 672 37.60 -26.23 9.54
C ALA A 672 36.19 -26.71 9.12
N PHE A 673 35.90 -26.68 7.82
CA PHE A 673 34.64 -27.16 7.26
C PHE A 673 34.44 -28.67 7.52
N ASN A 674 35.43 -29.48 7.27
CA ASN A 674 35.38 -30.93 7.53
C ASN A 674 35.24 -31.25 9.02
N THR A 675 35.88 -30.49 9.90
CA THR A 675 35.73 -30.62 11.35
C THR A 675 34.33 -30.35 11.79
N LYS A 676 33.71 -29.23 11.29
CA LYS A 676 32.34 -28.89 11.57
C LYS A 676 31.37 -29.96 11.05
N LYS A 677 31.59 -30.43 9.81
CA LYS A 677 30.79 -31.51 9.22
C LYS A 677 30.82 -32.79 10.06
N LYS A 678 32.01 -33.20 10.51
CA LYS A 678 32.13 -34.38 11.38
C LYS A 678 31.45 -34.22 12.73
N SER A 679 31.45 -33.02 13.31
CA SER A 679 30.81 -32.76 14.62
C SER A 679 29.29 -32.80 14.55
N LEU A 680 28.66 -32.44 13.40
CA LEU A 680 27.22 -32.37 13.23
C LEU A 680 26.60 -33.56 12.51
N GLY A 681 27.43 -34.39 11.84
CA GLY A 681 26.97 -35.58 11.13
C GLY A 681 25.84 -35.29 10.14
N ASP A 682 24.76 -36.09 10.21
CA ASP A 682 23.63 -35.99 9.30
C ASP A 682 22.90 -34.63 9.35
N ARG A 683 23.02 -33.87 10.45
CA ARG A 683 22.40 -32.56 10.60
C ARG A 683 23.21 -31.40 10.01
N PHE A 684 24.36 -31.68 9.41
CA PHE A 684 25.22 -30.65 8.82
C PHE A 684 24.55 -29.89 7.67
N SER A 685 23.76 -30.59 6.85
CA SER A 685 23.02 -29.95 5.76
C SER A 685 21.96 -28.95 6.26
N GLU A 686 21.24 -29.33 7.31
CA GLU A 686 20.28 -28.45 7.98
C GLU A 686 20.98 -27.24 8.60
N TYR A 687 22.11 -27.46 9.27
CA TYR A 687 22.90 -26.38 9.84
C TYR A 687 23.37 -25.37 8.80
N CYS A 688 23.94 -25.84 7.67
CA CYS A 688 24.35 -24.94 6.58
C CYS A 688 23.17 -24.13 6.01
N ARG A 689 22.02 -24.76 5.88
CA ARG A 689 20.79 -24.09 5.43
C ARG A 689 20.38 -22.97 6.37
N LEU A 690 20.34 -23.22 7.69
CA LEU A 690 19.97 -22.21 8.69
C LEU A 690 20.99 -21.08 8.76
N CYS A 691 22.29 -21.37 8.69
CA CYS A 691 23.34 -20.36 8.64
C CYS A 691 23.24 -19.46 7.41
N THR A 692 22.90 -20.06 6.26
CA THR A 692 22.69 -19.31 5.01
C THR A 692 21.45 -18.46 5.08
N LEU A 693 20.34 -19.00 5.60
CA LEU A 693 19.07 -18.26 5.76
C LEU A 693 19.28 -17.03 6.65
N ARG A 694 20.00 -17.18 7.77
CA ARG A 694 20.33 -16.06 8.64
C ARG A 694 21.14 -14.97 7.92
N ALA A 695 22.15 -15.35 7.16
CA ALA A 695 22.97 -14.41 6.41
C ALA A 695 22.17 -13.68 5.31
N LEU A 696 21.23 -14.38 4.66
CA LEU A 696 20.32 -13.78 3.68
C LEU A 696 19.38 -12.78 4.33
N ASP A 697 18.75 -13.13 5.46
CA ASP A 697 17.80 -12.28 6.16
C ASP A 697 18.47 -11.00 6.66
N ASP A 698 19.63 -11.12 7.31
CA ASP A 698 20.37 -9.95 7.81
C ASP A 698 20.81 -9.03 6.66
N GLY A 699 21.37 -9.60 5.59
CA GLY A 699 21.81 -8.82 4.42
C GLY A 699 20.65 -8.13 3.69
N TRP A 700 19.50 -8.80 3.57
CA TRP A 700 18.32 -8.22 2.92
C TRP A 700 17.71 -7.09 3.74
N VAL A 701 17.63 -7.20 5.05
CA VAL A 701 17.15 -6.13 5.93
C VAL A 701 18.04 -4.88 5.80
N GLU A 702 19.36 -5.05 5.76
CA GLU A 702 20.29 -3.93 5.55
C GLU A 702 20.11 -3.26 4.20
N GLU A 703 19.89 -4.05 3.14
CA GLU A 703 19.66 -3.51 1.78
C GLU A 703 18.34 -2.73 1.67
N VAL A 704 17.23 -3.28 2.19
CA VAL A 704 15.93 -2.60 2.20
C VAL A 704 16.03 -1.24 2.89
N ASP A 705 16.67 -1.22 4.03
CA ASP A 705 16.87 -0.02 4.83
C ASP A 705 17.78 0.99 4.13
N TYR A 706 18.88 0.53 3.52
CA TYR A 706 19.76 1.37 2.71
C TYR A 706 19.04 1.99 1.51
N LEU A 707 18.27 1.21 0.76
CA LEU A 707 17.55 1.71 -0.43
C LEU A 707 16.50 2.76 -0.09
N GLN A 708 15.82 2.64 1.03
CA GLN A 708 14.87 3.66 1.49
C GLN A 708 15.58 4.97 1.85
N GLN A 709 16.72 4.88 2.52
CA GLN A 709 17.53 6.06 2.84
C GLN A 709 18.14 6.68 1.58
N LEU A 710 18.59 5.86 0.64
CA LEU A 710 19.13 6.31 -0.64
C LEU A 710 18.09 7.11 -1.43
N GLN A 711 16.83 6.63 -1.47
CA GLN A 711 15.74 7.35 -2.09
C GLN A 711 15.54 8.74 -1.47
N ALA A 712 15.54 8.83 -0.14
CA ALA A 712 15.41 10.09 0.58
C ALA A 712 16.60 11.03 0.33
N ALA A 713 17.83 10.51 0.32
CA ALA A 713 19.05 11.28 0.09
C ALA A 713 19.15 11.81 -1.35
N ILE A 714 18.77 11.00 -2.35
CA ILE A 714 18.79 11.41 -3.77
C ILE A 714 17.74 12.48 -4.05
N SER A 715 16.59 12.45 -3.41
CA SER A 715 15.55 13.46 -3.57
C SER A 715 16.00 14.88 -3.15
N GLY A 716 17.03 14.98 -2.32
CA GLY A 716 17.68 16.23 -1.91
C GLY A 716 18.81 16.72 -2.87
N ARG A 717 19.11 15.99 -3.95
CA ARG A 717 20.11 16.42 -4.95
C ARG A 717 19.44 17.36 -5.96
N SER A 718 20.17 18.39 -6.40
CA SER A 718 19.68 19.34 -7.41
C SER A 718 19.23 18.63 -8.69
N SER A 719 17.98 18.88 -9.11
CA SER A 719 17.39 18.30 -10.32
C SER A 719 17.83 18.96 -11.62
N ALA A 720 18.62 20.03 -11.56
CA ALA A 720 18.85 20.92 -12.71
C ALA A 720 19.54 20.27 -13.93
N GLN A 721 20.19 19.10 -13.79
CA GLN A 721 20.86 18.42 -14.92
C GLN A 721 20.95 16.89 -14.83
N ARG A 722 20.34 16.22 -13.85
CA ARG A 722 20.51 14.77 -13.63
C ARG A 722 19.19 14.05 -13.49
N ASN A 723 19.07 12.89 -14.12
CA ASN A 723 17.95 11.99 -13.91
C ASN A 723 18.14 11.26 -12.56
N LEU A 724 17.47 11.74 -11.52
CA LEU A 724 17.56 11.20 -10.14
C LEU A 724 17.23 9.70 -10.07
N LEU A 725 16.25 9.25 -10.86
CA LEU A 725 15.89 7.84 -10.94
C LEU A 725 17.06 7.00 -11.50
N PHE A 726 17.75 7.46 -12.51
CA PHE A 726 18.90 6.76 -13.08
C PHE A 726 20.06 6.66 -12.07
N GLU A 727 20.31 7.73 -11.30
CA GLU A 727 21.32 7.69 -10.23
C GLU A 727 20.92 6.66 -9.15
N TYR A 728 19.65 6.67 -8.72
CA TYR A 728 19.14 5.68 -7.79
C TYR A 728 19.32 4.25 -8.30
N GLN A 729 18.93 3.98 -9.54
CA GLN A 729 19.06 2.65 -10.15
C GLN A 729 20.52 2.19 -10.19
N ARG A 730 21.44 3.07 -10.52
CA ARG A 730 22.87 2.77 -10.57
C ARG A 730 23.42 2.44 -9.18
N GLU A 731 23.14 3.27 -8.19
CA GLU A 731 23.62 3.08 -6.82
C GLU A 731 22.97 1.84 -6.16
N ALA A 732 21.69 1.64 -6.38
CA ALA A 732 20.97 0.45 -5.90
C ALA A 732 21.51 -0.86 -6.51
N ARG A 733 21.97 -0.84 -7.78
CA ARG A 733 22.63 -2.00 -8.38
C ARG A 733 23.97 -2.29 -7.72
N ILE A 734 24.78 -1.26 -7.50
CA ILE A 734 26.08 -1.42 -6.83
C ILE A 734 25.89 -1.95 -5.40
N SER A 735 24.91 -1.40 -4.67
CA SER A 735 24.57 -1.85 -3.32
C SER A 735 24.17 -3.33 -3.30
N PHE A 736 23.34 -3.76 -4.23
CA PHE A 736 22.92 -5.15 -4.35
C PHE A 736 24.09 -6.11 -4.61
N GLU A 737 24.99 -5.76 -5.54
CA GLU A 737 26.20 -6.54 -5.81
C GLU A 737 27.12 -6.64 -4.58
N ASP A 738 27.21 -5.57 -3.78
CA ASP A 738 27.98 -5.56 -2.53
C ASP A 738 27.29 -6.36 -1.42
N MET A 739 25.95 -6.26 -1.32
CA MET A 739 25.15 -7.08 -0.41
C MET A 739 25.33 -8.57 -0.70
N GLU A 740 25.27 -9.00 -1.96
CA GLU A 740 25.49 -10.41 -2.33
C GLU A 740 26.88 -10.91 -1.88
N LYS A 741 27.93 -10.08 -2.02
CA LYS A 741 29.27 -10.40 -1.51
C LYS A 741 29.29 -10.49 0.01
N SER A 742 28.62 -9.56 0.69
CA SER A 742 28.52 -9.54 2.15
C SER A 742 27.77 -10.76 2.68
N ILE A 743 26.66 -11.15 2.05
CA ILE A 743 25.92 -12.38 2.36
C ILE A 743 26.80 -13.62 2.22
N LYS A 744 27.56 -13.75 1.12
CA LYS A 744 28.50 -14.88 0.92
C LYS A 744 29.57 -14.95 2.00
N LYS A 745 30.09 -13.80 2.46
CA LYS A 745 31.03 -13.74 3.57
C LYS A 745 30.38 -14.14 4.89
N ALA A 746 29.24 -13.56 5.22
CA ALA A 746 28.49 -13.86 6.44
C ALA A 746 28.04 -15.33 6.50
N MET A 747 27.57 -15.88 5.38
CA MET A 747 27.22 -17.30 5.26
C MET A 747 28.37 -18.24 5.66
N ILE A 748 29.53 -18.05 5.06
CA ILE A 748 30.71 -18.87 5.38
C ILE A 748 31.16 -18.67 6.83
N ARG A 749 31.18 -17.44 7.31
CA ARG A 749 31.50 -17.11 8.69
C ARG A 749 30.51 -17.78 9.66
N ASN A 750 29.23 -17.74 9.42
CA ASN A 750 28.21 -18.40 10.24
C ASN A 750 28.38 -19.92 10.24
N ILE A 751 28.67 -20.53 9.09
CA ILE A 751 28.92 -21.99 8.99
C ILE A 751 30.16 -22.40 9.75
N LEU A 752 31.26 -21.66 9.67
CA LEU A 752 32.54 -22.06 10.27
C LEU A 752 32.63 -21.68 11.75
N LEU A 753 32.12 -20.52 12.15
CA LEU A 753 32.23 -20.00 13.51
C LEU A 753 31.00 -20.26 14.39
N GLY A 754 29.80 -20.46 13.79
CA GLY A 754 28.56 -20.64 14.56
C GLY A 754 28.65 -21.84 15.53
N GLU A 755 28.21 -21.66 16.76
CA GLU A 755 28.16 -22.71 17.77
C GLU A 755 26.78 -23.31 17.88
N VAL A 756 26.68 -24.64 18.01
CA VAL A 756 25.41 -25.37 18.02
C VAL A 756 25.17 -25.97 19.39
N SER A 757 23.96 -25.78 19.89
CA SER A 757 23.39 -26.51 21.01
C SER A 757 22.04 -27.10 20.63
N PHE A 758 21.58 -28.09 21.39
CA PHE A 758 20.28 -28.73 21.14
C PHE A 758 19.34 -28.48 22.30
N GLY A 759 18.15 -27.99 21.98
CA GLY A 759 17.06 -27.77 22.93
C GLY A 759 16.41 -29.07 23.43
N LYS A 760 15.39 -28.94 24.32
CA LYS A 760 14.69 -30.12 24.93
C LYS A 760 13.99 -30.99 23.88
N ASP A 761 13.51 -30.42 22.79
CA ASP A 761 12.81 -31.11 21.70
C ASP A 761 13.76 -31.46 20.54
N ASN A 762 15.08 -31.54 20.82
CA ASN A 762 16.13 -31.77 19.81
C ASN A 762 16.17 -30.70 18.71
N GLU A 763 15.63 -29.52 18.97
CA GLU A 763 15.73 -28.35 18.10
C GLU A 763 17.15 -27.83 18.08
N MET A 764 17.64 -27.47 16.89
CA MET A 764 18.97 -26.91 16.71
C MET A 764 18.99 -25.42 17.03
N ILE A 765 19.66 -25.04 18.08
CA ILE A 765 19.90 -23.64 18.48
C ILE A 765 21.31 -23.25 18.04
N ILE A 766 21.42 -22.22 17.22
CA ILE A 766 22.68 -21.74 16.66
C ILE A 766 23.01 -20.38 17.28
N LEU A 767 24.18 -20.30 17.90
CA LEU A 767 24.75 -19.01 18.29
C LEU A 767 25.63 -18.52 17.15
N TYR A 768 25.23 -17.46 16.50
CA TYR A 768 25.94 -16.86 15.38
C TYR A 768 27.08 -15.95 15.86
N PRO A 769 28.21 -15.86 15.07
CA PRO A 769 29.42 -15.10 15.44
C PRO A 769 29.22 -13.58 15.37
#